data_b9be8f869f1544107202d0f2ff668445
#
_entry.id   b9be8f869f1544107202d0f2ff668445
#
_cell.length_a   1.000
_cell.length_b   1.000
_cell.length_c   1.000
_cell.angle_alpha   90.00
_cell.angle_beta   90.00
_cell.angle_gamma   90.00
#
_symmetry.space_group_name_H-M   'P 1'
#
loop_
_entity.id
_entity.type
_entity.pdbx_description
1 polymer ?
#
loop_
_entity_poly.entity_id
_entity_poly.type
_entity_poly.pdbx_seq_one_letter_code
_entity_poly.pdbx_strand_id
1 'polypeptide(L)'
;MDQRRTAIADSFDSDTRPGSSELSGLSDLIESDEFVRRHIGPDADDQRTMLDALGLESLDALLDATVPTAIRMAGALDLPESAGVTEAMAELRALAEQNVLTTSLIGMGYSGTITPPVILRNVLENPAWYTAYTPYQPEISQGRLEAILNFQTMVADLTGYTIANASLLDEATAAAEAMTMIRRLTTHTGTSFFVHEDTHPQTISVLQTRAAPIGIEIVIGDSESFDPVASFGALVSWPGSSGELHDHMGLIDAAHASGALVAAATDLLACVLLTPPGHRGVDIAIGLAQRFGVPMGFGGPHAAFIATSDTHARALPGRLVGVSTDTAGRPALRLALQTREQHIRREKATSNICTAQVLLANISGFYAAWHGPKGLRRIAERVHRLTSIAVSGLRAGGIDVVNETWFDTVRCRVDSATEVHAAARSAGIALRPIDATTVSFSLDETTSPDTVELLWKVLGCSGSAVELDADIITRTTGARTTGTRTTGTRTTGDGIPAGARRTDEILTQSVFNRYHSEHEMLRYLRRLADKDLALDRTMIPLGSCTMKLNATVEMVPITWPEFTDVHPYADPADTVGYRTMIDQLERMLVAITGYDRVSLQPNAGSQGEFAGLLAIRGYHASRADQQRTICLIPSSAHGTNAASAVMAGMRVVVVACDLLGNVDLDDLRTKATAAGQQLAAIMITYPSTHGVFEEAIGEICGMVHDLGGQVYVDGANLNALVGLAQPGRFGADVSHLNLHKTFCIPHGGGGPGVGPVAVRAHLAPFLPGDPTDSGPNHAVAAAPYGSASILPISWMYIRLMGAQGLRDATGAAILSANYIARRLEDAYPTLYRGERGYVGHECILDLRQITKDTGVTVDDVAKRLMDYGFHAPTMSFPVIGTLMVEPTESETLREIDRFCEAMLAIRSEIERIGTGEWPIEHSPLRNSPHTAEDLLGDWNRPYSREYGAYPLPTLRSNKYFPPVSRIDAAFGDRNLICSCEPLEAYAEASESVGSGRLP
;
A
#
# COMPACT_ATOMS: atom_id res chain seq x y z
N MET A 1 -17.18 48.64 -26.99
CA MET A 1 -16.97 47.19 -26.93
C MET A 1 -16.07 46.78 -28.07
N ASP A 2 -14.88 47.35 -28.15
CA ASP A 2 -13.93 46.95 -29.21
C ASP A 2 -12.57 47.56 -28.93
N GLN A 3 -11.89 47.13 -27.90
CA GLN A 3 -10.49 47.50 -27.59
C GLN A 3 -9.82 46.61 -26.55
N ARG A 4 -10.33 45.40 -26.29
CA ARG A 4 -9.71 44.40 -25.36
C ARG A 4 -9.49 43.01 -25.97
N ARG A 5 -9.41 42.94 -27.30
CA ARG A 5 -9.12 41.63 -27.99
C ARG A 5 -7.73 41.57 -28.61
N THR A 6 -6.85 42.55 -28.40
CA THR A 6 -5.55 42.62 -29.09
C THR A 6 -4.35 42.47 -28.15
N ALA A 7 -4.54 41.94 -26.94
CA ALA A 7 -3.41 41.81 -25.98
C ALA A 7 -3.08 40.36 -25.57
N ILE A 8 -3.64 39.36 -26.22
CA ILE A 8 -3.35 37.91 -25.93
C ILE A 8 -2.82 37.17 -27.18
N ALA A 9 -2.71 37.85 -28.32
CA ALA A 9 -2.27 37.20 -29.58
C ALA A 9 -0.78 37.45 -29.93
N ASP A 10 -0.05 38.29 -29.19
CA ASP A 10 1.32 38.68 -29.58
C ASP A 10 2.44 38.06 -28.73
N SER A 11 2.21 36.90 -28.08
CA SER A 11 3.28 36.17 -27.39
C SER A 11 3.56 34.78 -27.96
N PHE A 12 3.08 34.46 -29.15
CA PHE A 12 3.36 33.22 -29.87
C PHE A 12 3.97 33.51 -31.24
N ASP A 13 4.98 34.36 -31.29
CA ASP A 13 5.78 34.49 -32.50
C ASP A 13 7.23 34.83 -32.15
N SER A 14 7.99 33.81 -31.82
CA SER A 14 9.43 33.79 -32.10
C SER A 14 9.73 32.48 -32.81
N ASP A 15 9.39 32.45 -34.07
CA ASP A 15 9.84 31.48 -35.07
C ASP A 15 11.37 31.71 -35.25
N THR A 16 12.18 31.22 -34.31
CA THR A 16 13.59 30.94 -34.54
C THR A 16 13.67 29.66 -35.31
N ARG A 17 13.47 29.75 -36.62
CA ARG A 17 13.94 28.68 -37.52
C ARG A 17 15.43 28.48 -37.27
N PRO A 18 15.88 27.28 -36.88
CA PRO A 18 17.31 26.98 -36.87
C PRO A 18 17.82 27.13 -38.31
N GLY A 19 18.92 27.84 -38.45
CA GLY A 19 19.62 28.03 -39.75
C GLY A 19 19.95 26.65 -40.34
N SER A 20 19.96 26.61 -41.67
CA SER A 20 20.28 25.51 -42.56
C SER A 20 20.82 24.22 -41.88
N SER A 21 19.93 23.29 -41.58
CA SER A 21 20.28 22.00 -41.01
C SER A 21 21.18 21.27 -42.02
N GLU A 22 22.35 20.85 -41.60
CA GLU A 22 22.98 19.66 -42.14
C GLU A 22 21.91 18.56 -42.11
N LEU A 23 21.72 17.87 -43.26
CA LEU A 23 20.72 16.79 -43.35
C LEU A 23 21.13 15.72 -42.34
N SER A 24 20.41 15.68 -41.20
CA SER A 24 20.58 14.66 -40.18
C SER A 24 20.28 13.30 -40.79
N GLY A 25 21.06 12.29 -40.48
CA GLY A 25 20.80 10.91 -40.89
C GLY A 25 19.46 10.42 -40.30
N LEU A 26 18.85 9.39 -40.86
CA LEU A 26 17.61 8.85 -40.31
C LEU A 26 17.75 8.41 -38.84
N SER A 27 18.95 7.95 -38.46
CA SER A 27 19.32 7.63 -37.08
C SER A 27 19.19 8.82 -36.10
N ASP A 28 19.51 10.02 -36.59
CA ASP A 28 19.52 11.24 -35.79
C ASP A 28 18.08 11.79 -35.59
N LEU A 29 17.12 11.23 -36.32
CA LEU A 29 15.69 11.53 -36.21
C LEU A 29 14.95 10.56 -35.28
N ILE A 30 15.63 9.56 -34.75
CA ILE A 30 15.08 8.66 -33.76
C ILE A 30 15.31 9.27 -32.36
N GLU A 31 14.23 9.65 -31.71
CA GLU A 31 14.26 10.20 -30.35
C GLU A 31 14.12 9.10 -29.31
N SER A 32 15.24 8.46 -28.92
CA SER A 32 15.24 7.43 -27.86
C SER A 32 15.03 8.02 -26.46
N ASP A 33 15.34 9.32 -26.29
CA ASP A 33 15.23 10.06 -25.02
C ASP A 33 13.94 10.88 -24.89
N GLU A 34 12.95 10.68 -25.77
CA GLU A 34 11.70 11.44 -25.74
C GLU A 34 10.97 11.38 -24.41
N PHE A 35 11.01 10.21 -23.73
CA PHE A 35 10.39 10.02 -22.42
C PHE A 35 11.13 10.82 -21.34
N VAL A 36 12.46 10.80 -21.34
CA VAL A 36 13.28 11.54 -20.37
C VAL A 36 12.90 13.01 -20.37
N ARG A 37 12.78 13.63 -21.55
CA ARG A 37 12.41 15.04 -21.70
C ARG A 37 10.95 15.35 -21.32
N ARG A 38 10.07 14.32 -21.27
CA ARG A 38 8.67 14.46 -20.83
C ARG A 38 8.50 14.16 -19.35
N HIS A 39 9.41 13.37 -18.78
CA HIS A 39 9.37 13.02 -17.37
C HIS A 39 10.02 14.07 -16.48
N ILE A 40 11.20 14.56 -16.87
CA ILE A 40 11.90 15.64 -16.14
C ILE A 40 11.20 16.97 -16.43
N GLY A 41 10.67 17.59 -15.37
CA GLY A 41 9.86 18.79 -15.48
C GLY A 41 10.62 20.03 -15.95
N PRO A 42 11.75 20.41 -15.32
CA PRO A 42 12.56 21.54 -15.76
C PRO A 42 13.36 21.19 -17.02
N ASP A 43 13.12 21.91 -18.10
CA ASP A 43 13.94 21.82 -19.31
C ASP A 43 15.32 22.50 -19.16
N ALA A 44 16.11 22.52 -20.22
CA ALA A 44 17.47 23.08 -20.16
C ALA A 44 17.50 24.59 -19.84
N ASP A 45 16.50 25.33 -20.26
CA ASP A 45 16.41 26.79 -20.00
C ASP A 45 15.88 27.03 -18.58
N ASP A 46 14.92 26.23 -18.12
CA ASP A 46 14.45 26.19 -16.73
C ASP A 46 15.59 25.85 -15.77
N GLN A 47 16.36 24.80 -16.05
CA GLN A 47 17.52 24.40 -15.23
C GLN A 47 18.58 25.52 -15.15
N ARG A 48 18.84 26.21 -16.27
CA ARG A 48 19.76 27.33 -16.28
C ARG A 48 19.23 28.49 -15.39
N THR A 49 17.95 28.79 -15.49
CA THR A 49 17.31 29.83 -14.63
C THR A 49 17.42 29.47 -13.16
N MET A 50 17.22 28.19 -12.81
CA MET A 50 17.34 27.69 -11.44
C MET A 50 18.79 27.74 -10.94
N LEU A 51 19.77 27.38 -11.78
CA LEU A 51 21.20 27.45 -11.47
C LEU A 51 21.68 28.87 -11.28
N ASP A 52 21.25 29.81 -12.15
CA ASP A 52 21.55 31.23 -12.01
C ASP A 52 21.06 31.79 -10.66
N ALA A 53 19.85 31.38 -10.20
CA ALA A 53 19.34 31.75 -8.88
C ALA A 53 20.18 31.19 -7.71
N LEU A 54 20.88 30.09 -7.93
CA LEU A 54 21.82 29.50 -6.98
C LEU A 54 23.25 30.06 -7.10
N GLY A 55 23.55 30.82 -8.17
CA GLY A 55 24.89 31.32 -8.46
C GLY A 55 25.85 30.23 -8.93
N LEU A 56 25.37 29.24 -9.65
CA LEU A 56 26.14 28.09 -10.13
C LEU A 56 26.21 28.05 -11.67
N GLU A 57 27.34 27.58 -12.20
CA GLU A 57 27.57 27.55 -13.65
C GLU A 57 26.96 26.33 -14.33
N SER A 58 26.73 25.22 -13.59
CA SER A 58 26.26 23.97 -14.14
C SER A 58 25.60 23.05 -13.08
N LEU A 59 24.81 22.09 -13.53
CA LEU A 59 24.26 21.04 -12.68
C LEU A 59 25.37 20.22 -12.02
N ASP A 60 26.43 19.87 -12.75
CA ASP A 60 27.58 19.16 -12.18
C ASP A 60 28.24 19.96 -11.05
N ALA A 61 28.33 21.29 -11.15
CA ALA A 61 28.83 22.15 -10.06
C ALA A 61 27.95 22.03 -8.79
N LEU A 62 26.63 21.96 -8.96
CA LEU A 62 25.71 21.72 -7.84
C LEU A 62 25.92 20.33 -7.23
N LEU A 63 25.99 19.31 -8.07
CA LEU A 63 26.22 17.91 -7.61
C LEU A 63 27.57 17.78 -6.90
N ASP A 64 28.58 18.46 -7.41
CA ASP A 64 29.91 18.55 -6.81
C ASP A 64 29.90 19.26 -5.46
N ALA A 65 29.03 20.20 -5.27
CA ALA A 65 28.88 20.90 -4.00
C ALA A 65 27.99 20.14 -2.99
N THR A 66 27.12 19.25 -3.46
CA THR A 66 26.11 18.60 -2.62
C THR A 66 26.48 17.20 -2.20
N VAL A 67 26.96 16.37 -3.14
CA VAL A 67 27.24 14.95 -2.90
C VAL A 67 28.68 14.75 -2.36
N PRO A 68 28.88 14.09 -1.21
CA PRO A 68 30.22 13.85 -0.68
C PRO A 68 31.11 13.09 -1.66
N THR A 69 32.32 13.56 -1.85
CA THR A 69 33.28 13.00 -2.84
C THR A 69 33.60 11.52 -2.54
N ALA A 70 33.61 11.14 -1.27
CA ALA A 70 33.98 9.78 -0.82
C ALA A 70 33.00 8.70 -1.25
N ILE A 71 31.73 9.05 -1.57
CA ILE A 71 30.69 8.08 -1.95
C ILE A 71 30.33 8.13 -3.43
N ARG A 72 30.87 9.07 -4.20
CA ARG A 72 30.52 9.23 -5.60
C ARG A 72 30.87 8.03 -6.45
N MET A 73 30.01 7.72 -7.37
CA MET A 73 30.27 6.70 -8.38
C MET A 73 31.39 7.15 -9.33
N ALA A 74 32.26 6.19 -9.66
CA ALA A 74 33.25 6.36 -10.71
C ALA A 74 32.70 5.79 -12.03
N GLY A 75 31.95 6.58 -12.79
CA GLY A 75 31.40 6.17 -14.08
C GLY A 75 29.87 6.12 -14.13
N ALA A 76 29.33 5.67 -15.26
CA ALA A 76 27.88 5.53 -15.47
C ALA A 76 27.33 4.26 -14.80
N LEU A 77 26.00 4.23 -14.62
CA LEU A 77 25.27 3.02 -14.22
C LEU A 77 25.44 1.94 -15.29
N ASP A 78 25.59 0.69 -14.85
CA ASP A 78 25.60 -0.49 -15.74
C ASP A 78 24.17 -0.87 -16.13
N LEU A 79 23.53 0.01 -16.89
CA LEU A 79 22.19 -0.13 -17.43
C LEU A 79 22.19 0.17 -18.92
N PRO A 80 21.24 -0.37 -19.69
CA PRO A 80 21.03 0.02 -21.08
C PRO A 80 20.78 1.53 -21.22
N GLU A 81 21.04 2.06 -22.40
CA GLU A 81 20.58 3.40 -22.80
C GLU A 81 19.03 3.47 -22.78
N SER A 82 18.49 4.68 -22.71
CA SER A 82 17.03 4.92 -22.75
C SER A 82 16.42 4.29 -24.02
N ALA A 83 15.29 3.61 -23.85
CA ALA A 83 14.48 3.13 -24.94
C ALA A 83 13.38 4.14 -25.28
N GLY A 84 13.04 4.24 -26.56
CA GLY A 84 11.82 4.94 -26.97
C GLY A 84 10.57 4.24 -26.42
N VAL A 85 9.49 4.99 -26.24
CA VAL A 85 8.22 4.47 -25.69
C VAL A 85 7.73 3.22 -26.45
N THR A 86 7.76 3.24 -27.79
CA THR A 86 7.30 2.12 -28.61
C THR A 86 8.21 0.89 -28.42
N GLU A 87 9.50 1.09 -28.30
CA GLU A 87 10.50 0.02 -28.11
C GLU A 87 10.30 -0.65 -26.74
N ALA A 88 10.28 0.13 -25.64
CA ALA A 88 10.10 -0.41 -24.30
C ALA A 88 8.75 -1.16 -24.14
N MET A 89 7.68 -0.63 -24.73
CA MET A 89 6.37 -1.30 -24.77
C MET A 89 6.44 -2.63 -25.55
N ALA A 90 7.14 -2.68 -26.67
CA ALA A 90 7.30 -3.89 -27.45
C ALA A 90 8.16 -4.94 -26.74
N GLU A 91 9.24 -4.52 -26.07
CA GLU A 91 10.09 -5.40 -25.24
C GLU A 91 9.27 -6.05 -24.12
N LEU A 92 8.52 -5.23 -23.36
CA LEU A 92 7.72 -5.75 -22.26
C LEU A 92 6.58 -6.64 -22.75
N ARG A 93 5.97 -6.29 -23.89
CA ARG A 93 4.93 -7.12 -24.51
C ARG A 93 5.48 -8.49 -24.95
N ALA A 94 6.67 -8.54 -25.52
CA ALA A 94 7.33 -9.78 -25.87
C ALA A 94 7.67 -10.66 -24.66
N LEU A 95 7.92 -10.06 -23.49
CA LEU A 95 8.05 -10.80 -22.23
C LEU A 95 6.69 -11.32 -21.77
N ALA A 96 5.66 -10.50 -21.77
CA ALA A 96 4.31 -10.87 -21.36
C ALA A 96 3.78 -12.07 -22.17
N GLU A 97 3.98 -12.07 -23.48
CA GLU A 97 3.56 -13.13 -24.40
C GLU A 97 4.26 -14.49 -24.19
N GLN A 98 5.32 -14.53 -23.37
CA GLN A 98 5.94 -15.79 -22.97
C GLN A 98 5.20 -16.48 -21.82
N ASN A 99 4.26 -15.82 -21.18
CA ASN A 99 3.42 -16.43 -20.16
C ASN A 99 2.29 -17.22 -20.82
N VAL A 100 1.98 -18.38 -20.24
CA VAL A 100 0.87 -19.22 -20.69
C VAL A 100 -0.32 -19.00 -19.76
N LEU A 101 -1.36 -18.37 -20.26
CA LEU A 101 -2.59 -18.16 -19.48
C LEU A 101 -3.38 -19.47 -19.40
N THR A 102 -3.59 -19.97 -18.20
CA THR A 102 -4.40 -21.13 -17.90
C THR A 102 -5.60 -20.73 -17.05
N THR A 103 -6.71 -21.48 -17.16
CA THR A 103 -7.80 -21.37 -16.16
C THR A 103 -7.29 -21.88 -14.83
N SER A 104 -7.01 -20.95 -13.91
CA SER A 104 -6.49 -21.33 -12.60
C SER A 104 -7.58 -21.86 -11.69
N LEU A 105 -7.45 -23.10 -11.26
CA LEU A 105 -8.25 -23.72 -10.21
C LEU A 105 -7.40 -24.06 -8.98
N ILE A 106 -6.28 -23.36 -8.80
CA ILE A 106 -5.32 -23.62 -7.71
C ILE A 106 -5.91 -23.19 -6.35
N GLY A 107 -6.58 -22.06 -6.30
CA GLY A 107 -7.14 -21.52 -5.05
C GLY A 107 -6.07 -20.96 -4.11
N MET A 108 -5.91 -21.51 -2.91
CA MET A 108 -4.95 -21.07 -1.91
C MET A 108 -5.08 -19.57 -1.55
N GLY A 109 -6.32 -19.05 -1.49
CA GLY A 109 -6.60 -17.66 -1.19
C GLY A 109 -6.55 -16.70 -2.38
N TYR A 110 -6.26 -17.19 -3.60
CA TYR A 110 -6.26 -16.42 -4.85
C TYR A 110 -7.28 -16.99 -5.82
N SER A 111 -8.14 -16.13 -6.37
CA SER A 111 -9.27 -16.52 -7.19
C SER A 111 -9.42 -15.61 -8.40
N GLY A 112 -9.85 -16.16 -9.53
CA GLY A 112 -10.30 -15.35 -10.65
C GLY A 112 -11.51 -14.50 -10.26
N THR A 113 -11.55 -13.27 -10.73
CA THR A 113 -12.66 -12.32 -10.49
C THR A 113 -12.89 -11.45 -11.71
N ILE A 114 -14.07 -10.90 -11.85
CA ILE A 114 -14.45 -10.02 -12.97
C ILE A 114 -14.49 -8.59 -12.47
N THR A 115 -13.41 -7.85 -12.71
CA THR A 115 -13.38 -6.41 -12.41
C THR A 115 -14.38 -5.67 -13.31
N PRO A 116 -15.39 -4.97 -12.75
CA PRO A 116 -16.32 -4.19 -13.58
C PRO A 116 -15.56 -3.12 -14.39
N PRO A 117 -15.74 -3.02 -15.71
CA PRO A 117 -14.99 -2.09 -16.57
C PRO A 117 -15.11 -0.62 -16.12
N VAL A 118 -16.24 -0.22 -15.55
CA VAL A 118 -16.45 1.12 -15.00
C VAL A 118 -15.52 1.40 -13.81
N ILE A 119 -15.21 0.40 -12.99
CA ILE A 119 -14.28 0.51 -11.87
C ILE A 119 -12.84 0.47 -12.38
N LEU A 120 -12.51 -0.48 -13.25
CA LEU A 120 -11.18 -0.60 -13.84
C LEU A 120 -10.72 0.75 -14.43
N ARG A 121 -11.50 1.31 -15.35
CA ARG A 121 -11.15 2.54 -16.07
C ARG A 121 -11.18 3.80 -15.19
N ASN A 122 -12.09 3.88 -14.23
CA ASN A 122 -12.29 5.10 -13.45
C ASN A 122 -11.65 5.06 -12.05
N VAL A 123 -10.98 3.98 -11.69
CA VAL A 123 -10.20 3.86 -10.45
C VAL A 123 -8.78 3.43 -10.74
N LEU A 124 -8.55 2.21 -11.23
CA LEU A 124 -7.19 1.67 -11.44
C LEU A 124 -6.44 2.41 -12.55
N GLU A 125 -7.10 2.79 -13.64
CA GLU A 125 -6.53 3.52 -14.77
C GLU A 125 -6.70 5.05 -14.64
N ASN A 126 -7.23 5.56 -13.52
CA ASN A 126 -7.51 6.99 -13.36
C ASN A 126 -6.51 7.66 -12.43
N PRO A 127 -5.71 8.63 -12.92
CA PRO A 127 -4.69 9.31 -12.11
C PRO A 127 -5.24 10.03 -10.88
N ALA A 128 -6.49 10.49 -10.88
CA ALA A 128 -7.12 11.07 -9.69
C ALA A 128 -7.16 10.11 -8.49
N TRP A 129 -7.11 8.78 -8.73
CA TRP A 129 -7.08 7.76 -7.70
C TRP A 129 -5.67 7.22 -7.44
N TYR A 130 -4.94 6.81 -8.50
CA TYR A 130 -3.66 6.16 -8.29
C TYR A 130 -2.52 7.14 -7.95
N THR A 131 -2.63 8.44 -8.28
CA THR A 131 -1.62 9.45 -7.92
C THR A 131 -1.91 10.15 -6.58
N ALA A 132 -2.99 9.81 -5.89
CA ALA A 132 -3.32 10.39 -4.58
C ALA A 132 -2.37 9.88 -3.49
N TYR A 133 -2.11 10.73 -2.49
CA TYR A 133 -1.35 10.34 -1.30
C TYR A 133 -2.27 9.83 -0.16
N THR A 134 -1.65 9.22 0.84
CA THR A 134 -2.33 8.84 2.10
C THR A 134 -3.09 10.04 2.69
N PRO A 135 -4.35 9.89 3.14
CA PRO A 135 -5.21 11.01 3.52
C PRO A 135 -4.87 11.61 4.90
N TYR A 136 -3.60 11.97 5.13
CA TYR A 136 -3.17 12.67 6.34
C TYR A 136 -3.69 14.10 6.43
N GLN A 137 -4.05 14.69 5.29
CA GLN A 137 -4.73 15.98 5.21
C GLN A 137 -6.18 15.74 4.78
N PRO A 138 -7.07 15.48 5.76
CA PRO A 138 -8.40 14.96 5.45
C PRO A 138 -9.29 15.97 4.72
N GLU A 139 -9.08 17.27 4.89
CA GLU A 139 -9.90 18.30 4.26
C GLU A 139 -9.86 18.26 2.71
N ILE A 140 -8.77 17.73 2.15
CA ILE A 140 -8.56 17.58 0.71
C ILE A 140 -8.56 16.11 0.27
N SER A 141 -9.15 15.23 1.08
CA SER A 141 -9.11 13.78 0.89
C SER A 141 -10.45 13.11 1.19
N GLN A 142 -11.54 13.87 1.16
CA GLN A 142 -12.86 13.38 1.59
C GLN A 142 -13.42 12.27 0.68
N GLY A 143 -13.03 12.25 -0.59
CA GLY A 143 -13.49 11.23 -1.54
C GLY A 143 -12.84 9.86 -1.27
N ARG A 144 -11.50 9.80 -1.14
CA ARG A 144 -10.83 8.54 -0.83
C ARG A 144 -11.07 8.08 0.59
N LEU A 145 -11.28 8.99 1.54
CA LEU A 145 -11.71 8.62 2.90
C LEU A 145 -13.10 7.97 2.89
N GLU A 146 -14.05 8.47 2.08
CA GLU A 146 -15.36 7.83 1.90
C GLU A 146 -15.22 6.44 1.27
N ALA A 147 -14.36 6.28 0.27
CA ALA A 147 -14.09 4.98 -0.35
C ALA A 147 -13.50 3.97 0.64
N ILE A 148 -12.55 4.38 1.48
CA ILE A 148 -11.98 3.53 2.53
C ILE A 148 -13.03 3.19 3.59
N LEU A 149 -13.88 4.13 3.99
CA LEU A 149 -14.96 3.87 4.94
C LEU A 149 -15.95 2.83 4.40
N ASN A 150 -16.26 2.86 3.09
CA ASN A 150 -17.07 1.84 2.43
C ASN A 150 -16.40 0.45 2.53
N PHE A 151 -15.09 0.37 2.29
CA PHE A 151 -14.34 -0.87 2.45
C PHE A 151 -14.40 -1.39 3.89
N GLN A 152 -14.14 -0.55 4.88
CA GLN A 152 -14.24 -0.92 6.30
C GLN A 152 -15.62 -1.44 6.66
N THR A 153 -16.67 -0.75 6.20
CA THR A 153 -18.06 -1.13 6.43
C THR A 153 -18.37 -2.48 5.80
N MET A 154 -17.97 -2.70 4.54
CA MET A 154 -18.12 -3.97 3.84
C MET A 154 -17.49 -5.13 4.61
N VAL A 155 -16.23 -4.96 5.02
CA VAL A 155 -15.49 -6.01 5.73
C VAL A 155 -16.14 -6.30 7.09
N ALA A 156 -16.45 -5.26 7.87
CA ALA A 156 -17.08 -5.41 9.18
C ALA A 156 -18.43 -6.14 9.09
N ASP A 157 -19.29 -5.71 8.16
CA ASP A 157 -20.61 -6.32 7.93
C ASP A 157 -20.51 -7.80 7.50
N LEU A 158 -19.70 -8.08 6.48
CA LEU A 158 -19.56 -9.44 5.96
C LEU A 158 -18.96 -10.41 6.99
N THR A 159 -18.03 -9.94 7.82
CA THR A 159 -17.37 -10.76 8.84
C THR A 159 -18.10 -10.82 10.17
N GLY A 160 -19.17 -10.00 10.35
CA GLY A 160 -20.01 -10.00 11.55
C GLY A 160 -19.41 -9.21 12.71
N TYR A 161 -18.60 -8.19 12.44
CA TYR A 161 -18.00 -7.32 13.46
C TYR A 161 -18.48 -5.88 13.35
N THR A 162 -18.08 -5.06 14.32
CA THR A 162 -18.44 -3.64 14.39
C THR A 162 -17.38 -2.74 13.77
N ILE A 163 -16.13 -3.21 13.65
CA ILE A 163 -15.02 -2.41 13.15
C ILE A 163 -14.06 -3.25 12.31
N ALA A 164 -13.57 -2.65 11.23
CA ALA A 164 -12.48 -3.18 10.41
C ALA A 164 -11.48 -2.07 10.07
N ASN A 165 -10.23 -2.43 9.81
CA ASN A 165 -9.21 -1.46 9.39
C ASN A 165 -9.31 -1.07 7.91
N ALA A 166 -8.54 -0.05 7.52
CA ALA A 166 -8.54 0.47 6.15
C ALA A 166 -7.93 -0.49 5.12
N SER A 167 -6.86 -1.19 5.45
CA SER A 167 -6.26 -2.33 4.74
C SER A 167 -5.00 -2.82 5.46
N LEU A 168 -4.61 -4.07 5.17
CA LEU A 168 -3.30 -4.66 5.44
C LEU A 168 -2.67 -5.14 4.12
N LEU A 169 -1.56 -5.88 4.18
CA LEU A 169 -0.73 -6.17 3.01
C LEU A 169 -1.15 -7.44 2.26
N ASP A 170 -1.35 -8.55 2.99
CA ASP A 170 -1.90 -9.82 2.51
C ASP A 170 -2.46 -10.64 3.68
N GLU A 171 -3.10 -11.78 3.42
CA GLU A 171 -3.69 -12.62 4.48
C GLU A 171 -2.64 -13.09 5.48
N ALA A 172 -1.50 -13.55 5.02
CA ALA A 172 -0.47 -14.11 5.90
C ALA A 172 0.11 -13.07 6.85
N THR A 173 0.35 -11.85 6.36
CA THR A 173 0.77 -10.73 7.20
C THR A 173 -0.34 -10.26 8.13
N ALA A 174 -1.61 -10.30 7.69
CA ALA A 174 -2.76 -10.01 8.55
C ALA A 174 -2.89 -11.04 9.69
N ALA A 175 -2.63 -12.33 9.42
CA ALA A 175 -2.58 -13.37 10.45
C ALA A 175 -1.47 -13.10 11.47
N ALA A 176 -0.29 -12.68 11.01
CA ALA A 176 0.83 -12.33 11.90
C ALA A 176 0.54 -11.07 12.73
N GLU A 177 -0.14 -10.08 12.16
CA GLU A 177 -0.63 -8.91 12.92
C GLU A 177 -1.70 -9.31 13.95
N ALA A 178 -2.62 -10.23 13.61
CA ALA A 178 -3.61 -10.76 14.54
C ALA A 178 -2.95 -11.50 15.71
N MET A 179 -1.96 -12.36 15.45
CA MET A 179 -1.18 -13.05 16.49
C MET A 179 -0.55 -12.05 17.47
N THR A 180 0.10 -11.01 16.98
CA THR A 180 0.72 -9.99 17.84
C THR A 180 -0.31 -9.10 18.53
N MET A 181 -1.46 -8.84 17.90
CA MET A 181 -2.58 -8.15 18.49
C MET A 181 -3.18 -8.95 19.65
N ILE A 182 -3.44 -10.24 19.47
CA ILE A 182 -3.91 -11.17 20.50
C ILE A 182 -2.95 -11.15 21.70
N ARG A 183 -1.64 -11.25 21.43
CA ARG A 183 -0.63 -11.23 22.50
C ARG A 183 -0.67 -9.95 23.35
N ARG A 184 -1.04 -8.80 22.74
CA ARG A 184 -1.21 -7.52 23.46
C ARG A 184 -2.55 -7.42 24.21
N LEU A 185 -3.59 -8.07 23.73
CA LEU A 185 -4.93 -8.01 24.30
C LEU A 185 -5.12 -8.96 25.48
N THR A 186 -4.50 -10.14 25.42
CA THR A 186 -4.65 -11.15 26.45
C THR A 186 -3.63 -10.99 27.58
N THR A 187 -4.02 -11.36 28.80
CA THR A 187 -3.13 -11.53 29.96
C THR A 187 -2.68 -12.97 30.15
N HIS A 188 -3.01 -13.84 29.20
CA HIS A 188 -2.66 -15.24 29.24
C HIS A 188 -1.14 -15.45 29.29
N THR A 189 -0.68 -16.40 30.13
CA THR A 189 0.76 -16.59 30.40
C THR A 189 1.44 -17.60 29.47
N GLY A 190 0.66 -18.31 28.66
CA GLY A 190 1.18 -19.23 27.63
C GLY A 190 2.10 -18.52 26.64
N THR A 191 3.03 -19.25 26.06
CA THR A 191 4.07 -18.73 25.14
C THR A 191 3.87 -19.18 23.71
N SER A 192 2.95 -20.14 23.46
CA SER A 192 2.65 -20.64 22.12
C SER A 192 1.42 -19.97 21.51
N PHE A 193 1.38 -19.97 20.18
CA PHE A 193 0.23 -19.60 19.38
C PHE A 193 -0.17 -20.81 18.53
N PHE A 194 -1.39 -21.26 18.68
CA PHE A 194 -1.90 -22.41 17.96
C PHE A 194 -2.35 -22.01 16.56
N VAL A 195 -2.05 -22.83 15.55
CA VAL A 195 -2.50 -22.65 14.16
C VAL A 195 -3.12 -23.95 13.69
N HIS A 196 -4.38 -23.89 13.27
CA HIS A 196 -5.06 -25.07 12.74
C HIS A 196 -4.35 -25.56 11.47
N GLU A 197 -4.11 -26.87 11.35
CA GLU A 197 -3.35 -27.49 10.25
C GLU A 197 -3.94 -27.24 8.86
N ASP A 198 -5.25 -26.98 8.78
CA ASP A 198 -5.95 -26.63 7.54
C ASP A 198 -5.91 -25.12 7.22
N THR A 199 -4.94 -24.40 7.76
CA THR A 199 -4.57 -23.03 7.34
C THR A 199 -3.71 -23.09 6.07
N HIS A 200 -3.79 -22.05 5.23
CA HIS A 200 -2.95 -21.98 4.03
C HIS A 200 -1.46 -22.07 4.37
N PRO A 201 -0.66 -22.89 3.64
CA PRO A 201 0.75 -23.11 3.97
C PRO A 201 1.57 -21.82 3.97
N GLN A 202 1.31 -20.88 3.05
CA GLN A 202 1.97 -19.58 3.02
C GLN A 202 1.65 -18.73 4.26
N THR A 203 0.44 -18.84 4.81
CA THR A 203 0.04 -18.14 6.04
C THR A 203 0.78 -18.71 7.25
N ILE A 204 0.90 -20.05 7.33
CA ILE A 204 1.71 -20.73 8.35
C ILE A 204 3.17 -20.29 8.28
N SER A 205 3.75 -20.26 7.09
CA SER A 205 5.15 -19.87 6.86
C SER A 205 5.46 -18.46 7.36
N VAL A 206 4.62 -17.48 7.01
CA VAL A 206 4.81 -16.08 7.46
C VAL A 206 4.59 -15.94 8.97
N LEU A 207 3.64 -16.68 9.55
CA LEU A 207 3.45 -16.73 11.01
C LEU A 207 4.71 -17.22 11.71
N GLN A 208 5.33 -18.30 11.23
CA GLN A 208 6.59 -18.82 11.78
C GLN A 208 7.72 -17.79 11.69
N THR A 209 7.84 -17.11 10.55
CA THR A 209 8.83 -16.03 10.34
C THR A 209 8.63 -14.87 11.33
N ARG A 210 7.38 -14.46 11.56
CA ARG A 210 7.04 -13.35 12.47
C ARG A 210 7.13 -13.73 13.94
N ALA A 211 6.86 -14.97 14.30
CA ALA A 211 6.87 -15.49 15.66
C ALA A 211 8.29 -15.71 16.22
N ALA A 212 9.17 -16.27 15.40
CA ALA A 212 10.52 -16.69 15.83
C ALA A 212 11.36 -15.57 16.47
N PRO A 213 11.45 -14.34 15.91
CA PRO A 213 12.28 -13.28 16.47
C PRO A 213 11.83 -12.80 17.86
N ILE A 214 10.56 -12.93 18.17
CA ILE A 214 9.94 -12.48 19.43
C ILE A 214 9.65 -13.61 20.40
N GLY A 215 10.12 -14.83 20.09
CA GLY A 215 10.06 -15.98 21.00
C GLY A 215 8.66 -16.60 21.15
N ILE A 216 7.78 -16.44 20.17
CA ILE A 216 6.49 -17.13 20.12
C ILE A 216 6.68 -18.49 19.44
N GLU A 217 6.23 -19.56 20.07
CA GLU A 217 6.19 -20.90 19.50
C GLU A 217 4.91 -21.06 18.67
N ILE A 218 5.04 -21.47 17.40
CA ILE A 218 3.89 -21.83 16.55
C ILE A 218 3.64 -23.34 16.70
N VAL A 219 2.46 -23.69 17.21
CA VAL A 219 1.99 -25.08 17.35
C VAL A 219 0.94 -25.35 16.29
N ILE A 220 1.19 -26.32 15.41
CA ILE A 220 0.30 -26.68 14.30
C ILE A 220 -0.37 -28.02 14.63
N GLY A 221 -1.70 -28.10 14.45
CA GLY A 221 -2.46 -29.33 14.68
C GLY A 221 -3.93 -29.19 14.37
N ASP A 222 -4.68 -30.26 14.64
CA ASP A 222 -6.15 -30.25 14.58
C ASP A 222 -6.77 -29.56 15.81
N SER A 223 -8.08 -29.32 15.78
CA SER A 223 -8.78 -28.64 16.87
C SER A 223 -8.72 -29.39 18.22
N GLU A 224 -8.52 -30.70 18.20
CA GLU A 224 -8.44 -31.53 19.41
C GLU A 224 -7.08 -31.43 20.09
N SER A 225 -6.04 -31.08 19.33
CA SER A 225 -4.67 -30.87 19.82
C SER A 225 -4.42 -29.48 20.45
N PHE A 226 -5.42 -28.60 20.46
CA PHE A 226 -5.31 -27.28 21.09
C PHE A 226 -5.08 -27.39 22.60
N ASP A 227 -3.92 -26.90 23.08
CA ASP A 227 -3.63 -26.80 24.52
C ASP A 227 -3.98 -25.41 25.07
N PRO A 228 -5.10 -25.27 25.81
CA PRO A 228 -5.54 -23.99 26.34
C PRO A 228 -4.67 -23.44 27.48
N VAL A 229 -3.71 -24.20 27.99
CA VAL A 229 -2.77 -23.75 29.03
C VAL A 229 -1.48 -23.20 28.41
N ALA A 230 -1.00 -23.84 27.34
CA ALA A 230 0.22 -23.43 26.67
C ALA A 230 0.01 -22.28 25.69
N SER A 231 -1.17 -22.21 25.06
CA SER A 231 -1.44 -21.29 23.95
C SER A 231 -2.20 -20.03 24.41
N PHE A 232 -1.61 -18.85 24.16
CA PHE A 232 -2.25 -17.57 24.47
C PHE A 232 -3.31 -17.16 23.43
N GLY A 233 -3.37 -17.86 22.31
CA GLY A 233 -4.33 -17.65 21.25
C GLY A 233 -4.25 -18.68 20.15
N ALA A 234 -5.19 -18.62 19.22
CA ALA A 234 -5.29 -19.55 18.11
C ALA A 234 -5.65 -18.84 16.80
N LEU A 235 -5.23 -19.45 15.67
CA LEU A 235 -5.73 -19.15 14.33
C LEU A 235 -6.44 -20.39 13.77
N VAL A 236 -7.68 -20.21 13.32
CA VAL A 236 -8.43 -21.22 12.55
C VAL A 236 -8.76 -20.66 11.16
N SER A 237 -9.17 -21.53 10.22
CA SER A 237 -9.57 -21.10 8.87
C SER A 237 -11.04 -21.46 8.60
N TRP A 238 -11.77 -20.50 8.01
CA TRP A 238 -13.20 -20.67 7.71
C TRP A 238 -13.55 -20.03 6.37
N PRO A 239 -13.64 -20.80 5.24
CA PRO A 239 -13.31 -22.25 5.10
C PRO A 239 -11.84 -22.59 5.36
N GLY A 240 -11.52 -23.87 5.50
CA GLY A 240 -10.14 -24.35 5.54
C GLY A 240 -9.47 -24.34 4.16
N SER A 241 -8.14 -24.46 4.15
CA SER A 241 -7.33 -24.54 2.92
C SER A 241 -7.69 -25.76 2.05
N SER A 242 -8.22 -26.81 2.68
CA SER A 242 -8.78 -27.98 2.01
C SER A 242 -10.16 -27.77 1.40
N GLY A 243 -10.80 -26.66 1.73
CA GLY A 243 -12.21 -26.38 1.43
C GLY A 243 -13.19 -26.92 2.47
N GLU A 244 -12.73 -27.72 3.46
CA GLU A 244 -13.58 -28.28 4.49
C GLU A 244 -14.11 -27.18 5.43
N LEU A 245 -15.36 -27.30 5.85
CA LEU A 245 -16.00 -26.40 6.82
C LEU A 245 -15.92 -27.04 8.22
N HIS A 246 -14.75 -26.89 8.85
CA HIS A 246 -14.52 -27.47 10.18
C HIS A 246 -15.37 -26.80 11.26
N ASP A 247 -15.85 -27.57 12.22
CA ASP A 247 -16.49 -27.07 13.42
C ASP A 247 -15.44 -26.76 14.51
N HIS A 248 -15.09 -25.49 14.66
CA HIS A 248 -14.10 -25.02 15.64
C HIS A 248 -14.70 -24.61 16.99
N MET A 249 -16.00 -24.81 17.23
CA MET A 249 -16.67 -24.32 18.45
C MET A 249 -16.01 -24.85 19.75
N GLY A 250 -15.61 -26.12 19.76
CA GLY A 250 -14.93 -26.71 20.93
C GLY A 250 -13.60 -26.05 21.25
N LEU A 251 -12.81 -25.68 20.24
CA LEU A 251 -11.56 -24.94 20.38
C LEU A 251 -11.83 -23.51 20.89
N ILE A 252 -12.80 -22.82 20.30
CA ILE A 252 -13.18 -21.44 20.68
C ILE A 252 -13.61 -21.41 22.13
N ASP A 253 -14.48 -22.31 22.57
CA ASP A 253 -14.96 -22.40 23.97
C ASP A 253 -13.80 -22.68 24.95
N ALA A 254 -12.88 -23.58 24.59
CA ALA A 254 -11.70 -23.90 25.39
C ALA A 254 -10.71 -22.73 25.50
N ALA A 255 -10.49 -22.00 24.40
CA ALA A 255 -9.66 -20.81 24.38
C ALA A 255 -10.23 -19.72 25.30
N HIS A 256 -11.53 -19.41 25.16
CA HIS A 256 -12.18 -18.41 26.00
C HIS A 256 -12.19 -18.79 27.50
N ALA A 257 -12.42 -20.08 27.79
CA ALA A 257 -12.39 -20.56 29.17
C ALA A 257 -11.01 -20.39 29.82
N SER A 258 -9.93 -20.38 29.05
CA SER A 258 -8.55 -20.13 29.53
C SER A 258 -8.14 -18.65 29.49
N GLY A 259 -8.93 -17.77 28.87
CA GLY A 259 -8.61 -16.36 28.63
C GLY A 259 -7.73 -16.14 27.40
N ALA A 260 -7.57 -17.15 26.54
CA ALA A 260 -6.98 -17.02 25.20
C ALA A 260 -8.01 -16.45 24.22
N LEU A 261 -7.52 -15.87 23.09
CA LEU A 261 -8.37 -15.33 22.04
C LEU A 261 -8.16 -16.08 20.72
N VAL A 262 -9.19 -16.08 19.88
CA VAL A 262 -9.18 -16.80 18.60
C VAL A 262 -9.31 -15.86 17.43
N ALA A 263 -8.42 -15.98 16.42
CA ALA A 263 -8.55 -15.37 15.12
C ALA A 263 -9.04 -16.40 14.09
N ALA A 264 -9.79 -15.94 13.08
CA ALA A 264 -10.15 -16.77 11.92
C ALA A 264 -9.69 -16.11 10.63
N ALA A 265 -8.96 -16.86 9.81
CA ALA A 265 -8.75 -16.55 8.40
C ALA A 265 -10.03 -16.89 7.63
N THR A 266 -10.58 -15.92 6.88
CA THR A 266 -11.88 -16.10 6.23
C THR A 266 -11.94 -15.45 4.86
N ASP A 267 -12.79 -16.01 4.00
CA ASP A 267 -13.11 -15.50 2.68
C ASP A 267 -14.40 -14.67 2.72
N LEU A 268 -14.33 -13.41 2.26
CA LEU A 268 -15.48 -12.50 2.24
C LEU A 268 -16.65 -13.02 1.38
N LEU A 269 -16.37 -13.72 0.26
CA LEU A 269 -17.42 -14.26 -0.58
C LEU A 269 -18.09 -15.50 0.08
N ALA A 270 -17.31 -16.32 0.77
CA ALA A 270 -17.85 -17.40 1.59
C ALA A 270 -18.75 -16.85 2.71
N CYS A 271 -18.37 -15.73 3.34
CA CYS A 271 -19.15 -15.06 4.38
C CYS A 271 -20.52 -14.51 3.88
N VAL A 272 -20.74 -14.42 2.56
CA VAL A 272 -22.06 -14.08 2.01
C VAL A 272 -23.07 -15.22 2.22
N LEU A 273 -22.60 -16.48 2.23
CA LEU A 273 -23.43 -17.69 2.40
C LEU A 273 -23.23 -18.40 3.73
N LEU A 274 -22.07 -18.27 4.34
CA LEU A 274 -21.71 -18.90 5.61
C LEU A 274 -21.90 -17.96 6.78
N THR A 275 -22.30 -18.49 7.92
CA THR A 275 -22.32 -17.75 9.19
C THR A 275 -20.93 -17.17 9.45
N PRO A 276 -20.79 -15.83 9.56
CA PRO A 276 -19.48 -15.20 9.64
C PRO A 276 -18.77 -15.47 10.97
N PRO A 277 -17.44 -15.33 11.01
CA PRO A 277 -16.63 -15.59 12.21
C PRO A 277 -17.11 -14.86 13.46
N GLY A 278 -17.51 -13.59 13.36
CA GLY A 278 -18.01 -12.81 14.49
C GLY A 278 -19.28 -13.38 15.13
N HIS A 279 -20.15 -14.02 14.33
CA HIS A 279 -21.35 -14.69 14.84
C HIS A 279 -21.08 -16.13 15.35
N ARG A 280 -19.87 -16.64 15.18
CA ARG A 280 -19.41 -17.92 15.70
C ARG A 280 -18.57 -17.81 16.98
N GLY A 281 -18.47 -16.62 17.55
CA GLY A 281 -17.70 -16.37 18.78
C GLY A 281 -16.20 -16.17 18.56
N VAL A 282 -15.72 -16.05 17.33
CA VAL A 282 -14.32 -15.70 17.04
C VAL A 282 -14.08 -14.23 17.41
N ASP A 283 -12.91 -13.89 17.94
CA ASP A 283 -12.59 -12.54 18.42
C ASP A 283 -12.10 -11.60 17.30
N ILE A 284 -11.40 -12.16 16.32
CA ILE A 284 -10.77 -11.41 15.22
C ILE A 284 -10.97 -12.18 13.91
N ALA A 285 -11.43 -11.51 12.87
CA ALA A 285 -11.37 -12.05 11.51
C ALA A 285 -10.24 -11.39 10.73
N ILE A 286 -9.51 -12.19 9.96
CA ILE A 286 -8.53 -11.72 8.96
C ILE A 286 -8.86 -12.36 7.62
N GLY A 287 -8.33 -11.82 6.56
CA GLY A 287 -8.46 -12.40 5.23
C GLY A 287 -8.02 -11.46 4.13
N LEU A 288 -8.33 -11.84 2.90
CA LEU A 288 -7.98 -11.12 1.69
C LEU A 288 -9.25 -10.69 0.93
N ALA A 289 -9.30 -9.43 0.49
CA ALA A 289 -10.43 -8.91 -0.30
C ALA A 289 -10.22 -9.07 -1.82
N GLN A 290 -9.21 -9.82 -2.26
CA GLN A 290 -8.79 -9.94 -3.65
C GLN A 290 -9.95 -10.33 -4.59
N ARG A 291 -10.74 -11.34 -4.23
CA ARG A 291 -11.84 -11.81 -5.08
C ARG A 291 -13.03 -10.86 -5.21
N PHE A 292 -12.95 -9.67 -4.61
CA PHE A 292 -13.87 -8.56 -4.82
C PHE A 292 -13.31 -7.60 -5.87
N GLY A 293 -13.15 -8.09 -7.10
CA GLY A 293 -12.82 -7.31 -8.28
C GLY A 293 -11.34 -6.93 -8.46
N VAL A 294 -10.42 -7.53 -7.73
CA VAL A 294 -8.98 -7.31 -7.90
C VAL A 294 -8.35 -8.53 -8.56
N PRO A 295 -7.66 -8.39 -9.70
CA PRO A 295 -7.02 -9.51 -10.37
C PRO A 295 -5.99 -10.24 -9.50
N MET A 296 -5.68 -11.50 -9.83
CA MET A 296 -4.70 -12.33 -9.09
C MET A 296 -3.30 -11.74 -9.10
N GLY A 297 -2.88 -11.15 -10.23
CA GLY A 297 -1.66 -10.35 -10.36
C GLY A 297 -0.38 -11.03 -9.90
N PHE A 298 -0.26 -12.32 -10.13
CA PHE A 298 0.88 -13.15 -9.69
C PHE A 298 1.18 -13.03 -8.17
N GLY A 299 0.12 -12.76 -7.38
CA GLY A 299 0.21 -12.69 -5.92
C GLY A 299 -0.09 -11.34 -5.28
N GLY A 300 -0.20 -10.29 -6.06
CA GLY A 300 -0.54 -8.97 -5.55
C GLY A 300 -0.13 -7.80 -6.43
N PRO A 301 -0.46 -6.56 -5.97
CA PRO A 301 -0.91 -6.18 -4.62
C PRO A 301 -2.39 -6.48 -4.36
N HIS A 302 -2.71 -6.87 -3.12
CA HIS A 302 -4.07 -7.18 -2.68
C HIS A 302 -4.37 -6.57 -1.31
N ALA A 303 -5.60 -6.11 -1.09
CA ALA A 303 -6.01 -5.58 0.20
C ALA A 303 -6.39 -6.72 1.15
N ALA A 304 -5.59 -6.95 2.18
CA ALA A 304 -5.99 -7.74 3.32
C ALA A 304 -6.73 -6.88 4.36
N PHE A 305 -7.39 -7.55 5.29
CA PHE A 305 -8.15 -6.90 6.34
C PHE A 305 -7.96 -7.57 7.70
N ILE A 306 -8.31 -6.82 8.73
CA ILE A 306 -8.55 -7.30 10.08
C ILE A 306 -9.83 -6.65 10.60
N ALA A 307 -10.75 -7.46 11.13
CA ALA A 307 -12.01 -7.01 11.71
C ALA A 307 -12.19 -7.58 13.11
N THR A 308 -12.78 -6.81 14.01
CA THR A 308 -12.97 -7.17 15.41
C THR A 308 -14.07 -6.31 16.06
N SER A 309 -14.28 -6.50 17.35
CA SER A 309 -15.13 -5.64 18.17
C SER A 309 -14.52 -4.24 18.35
N ASP A 310 -15.35 -3.21 18.43
CA ASP A 310 -14.96 -1.82 18.71
C ASP A 310 -14.19 -1.65 20.04
N THR A 311 -14.41 -2.56 20.99
CA THR A 311 -13.62 -2.62 22.24
C THR A 311 -12.11 -2.78 21.98
N HIS A 312 -11.73 -3.38 20.89
CA HIS A 312 -10.35 -3.60 20.46
C HIS A 312 -9.81 -2.54 19.50
N ALA A 313 -10.57 -1.50 19.16
CA ALA A 313 -10.20 -0.47 18.18
C ALA A 313 -8.79 0.12 18.39
N ARG A 314 -8.40 0.30 19.66
CA ARG A 314 -7.07 0.87 20.02
C ARG A 314 -5.90 -0.10 19.82
N ALA A 315 -6.16 -1.39 19.64
CA ALA A 315 -5.16 -2.41 19.40
C ALA A 315 -5.03 -2.80 17.91
N LEU A 316 -6.00 -2.38 17.07
CA LEU A 316 -6.01 -2.67 15.64
C LEU A 316 -4.72 -2.21 14.96
N PRO A 317 -4.04 -3.05 14.18
CA PRO A 317 -2.98 -2.62 13.29
C PRO A 317 -3.53 -1.90 12.06
N GLY A 318 -2.68 -1.12 11.40
CA GLY A 318 -3.06 -0.36 10.22
C GLY A 318 -3.91 0.87 10.52
N ARG A 319 -4.33 1.55 9.46
CA ARG A 319 -5.13 2.78 9.55
C ARG A 319 -6.60 2.49 9.80
N LEU A 320 -7.28 3.50 10.32
CA LEU A 320 -8.71 3.48 10.58
C LEU A 320 -9.30 4.82 10.15
N VAL A 321 -10.31 4.79 9.30
CA VAL A 321 -11.09 5.98 8.94
C VAL A 321 -12.28 6.10 9.89
N GLY A 322 -12.57 7.32 10.31
CA GLY A 322 -13.71 7.61 11.16
C GLY A 322 -14.38 8.93 10.81
N VAL A 323 -15.60 9.08 11.26
CA VAL A 323 -16.42 10.26 11.10
C VAL A 323 -16.09 11.29 12.20
N SER A 324 -16.07 12.57 11.84
CA SER A 324 -15.93 13.71 12.72
C SER A 324 -16.79 14.87 12.20
N THR A 325 -16.54 16.08 12.70
CA THR A 325 -17.14 17.30 12.17
C THR A 325 -16.07 18.33 11.82
N ASP A 326 -16.37 19.22 10.88
CA ASP A 326 -15.56 20.40 10.62
C ASP A 326 -15.95 21.58 11.57
N THR A 327 -15.24 22.68 11.46
CA THR A 327 -15.49 23.87 12.30
C THR A 327 -16.84 24.53 12.06
N ALA A 328 -17.53 24.21 10.97
CA ALA A 328 -18.91 24.64 10.69
C ALA A 328 -19.96 23.62 11.17
N GLY A 329 -19.55 22.52 11.81
CA GLY A 329 -20.44 21.47 12.31
C GLY A 329 -20.89 20.47 11.23
N ARG A 330 -20.31 20.52 10.05
CA ARG A 330 -20.65 19.59 8.94
C ARG A 330 -19.92 18.26 9.15
N PRO A 331 -20.54 17.11 8.80
CA PRO A 331 -19.85 15.82 8.83
C PRO A 331 -18.59 15.83 7.96
N ALA A 332 -17.50 15.30 8.48
CA ALA A 332 -16.23 15.22 7.83
C ALA A 332 -15.50 13.92 8.18
N LEU A 333 -14.80 13.32 7.22
CA LEU A 333 -14.07 12.08 7.39
C LEU A 333 -12.60 12.37 7.70
N ARG A 334 -11.96 11.49 8.47
CA ARG A 334 -10.55 11.60 8.83
C ARG A 334 -9.94 10.24 9.21
N LEU A 335 -8.62 10.16 9.29
CA LEU A 335 -7.94 9.04 9.95
C LEU A 335 -8.18 9.16 11.46
N ALA A 336 -8.69 8.07 12.06
CA ALA A 336 -9.03 7.99 13.47
C ALA A 336 -7.90 7.34 14.29
N LEU A 337 -7.80 7.70 15.56
CA LEU A 337 -6.87 7.10 16.53
C LEU A 337 -5.40 7.08 16.04
N GLN A 338 -4.94 8.12 15.36
CA GLN A 338 -3.59 8.22 14.75
C GLN A 338 -2.45 8.02 15.76
N THR A 339 -2.68 8.17 17.06
CA THR A 339 -1.66 7.91 18.10
C THR A 339 -1.16 6.46 18.14
N ARG A 340 -1.80 5.54 17.42
CA ARG A 340 -1.36 4.15 17.23
C ARG A 340 -0.33 3.99 16.10
N GLU A 341 -0.21 4.99 15.21
CA GLU A 341 0.70 4.97 14.08
C GLU A 341 2.11 5.39 14.51
N GLN A 342 3.15 4.74 13.96
CA GLN A 342 4.55 4.92 14.36
C GLN A 342 5.09 6.33 14.12
N HIS A 343 4.55 7.08 13.15
CA HIS A 343 4.97 8.45 12.87
C HIS A 343 4.46 9.47 13.91
N ILE A 344 3.44 9.13 14.69
CA ILE A 344 2.91 9.99 15.77
C ILE A 344 3.54 9.63 17.13
N ARG A 345 3.52 8.35 17.51
CA ARG A 345 4.12 7.87 18.76
C ARG A 345 4.83 6.54 18.58
N ARG A 346 6.15 6.59 18.40
CA ARG A 346 7.01 5.43 18.16
C ARG A 346 6.83 4.32 19.20
N GLU A 347 6.77 4.69 20.49
CA GLU A 347 6.69 3.72 21.62
C GLU A 347 5.31 3.07 21.74
N LYS A 348 4.29 3.59 21.08
CA LYS A 348 2.89 3.12 21.17
C LYS A 348 2.39 2.55 19.84
N ALA A 349 3.25 2.43 18.85
CA ALA A 349 2.91 1.84 17.56
C ALA A 349 2.42 0.39 17.73
N THR A 350 1.31 0.05 17.07
CA THR A 350 0.75 -1.29 17.09
C THR A 350 1.34 -2.18 15.99
N SER A 351 1.93 -1.57 14.96
CA SER A 351 2.53 -2.24 13.80
C SER A 351 3.57 -1.33 13.16
N ASN A 352 4.44 -1.88 12.30
CA ASN A 352 5.37 -1.10 11.48
C ASN A 352 4.76 -0.68 10.12
N ILE A 353 3.54 -1.11 9.78
CA ILE A 353 2.91 -0.83 8.49
C ILE A 353 2.69 0.69 8.31
N CYS A 354 3.22 1.24 7.21
CA CYS A 354 3.02 2.62 6.77
C CYS A 354 2.22 2.64 5.46
N THR A 355 2.81 2.22 4.35
CA THR A 355 2.10 1.98 3.10
C THR A 355 1.40 0.62 3.19
N ALA A 356 0.09 0.59 2.90
CA ALA A 356 -0.74 -0.61 2.86
C ALA A 356 -1.21 -0.88 1.42
N GLN A 357 -2.48 -1.22 1.19
CA GLN A 357 -3.02 -1.59 -0.12
C GLN A 357 -4.34 -0.84 -0.41
N VAL A 358 -4.34 0.48 -0.20
CA VAL A 358 -5.57 1.29 -0.15
C VAL A 358 -6.29 1.35 -1.51
N LEU A 359 -5.55 1.49 -2.63
CA LEU A 359 -6.19 1.52 -3.95
C LEU A 359 -6.99 0.24 -4.22
N LEU A 360 -6.44 -0.92 -3.85
CA LEU A 360 -7.08 -2.23 -4.01
C LEU A 360 -8.27 -2.39 -3.05
N ALA A 361 -8.17 -1.87 -1.83
CA ALA A 361 -9.29 -1.80 -0.89
C ALA A 361 -10.45 -0.98 -1.44
N ASN A 362 -10.15 0.18 -2.07
CA ASN A 362 -11.16 1.01 -2.72
C ASN A 362 -11.85 0.26 -3.86
N ILE A 363 -11.09 -0.45 -4.71
CA ILE A 363 -11.65 -1.29 -5.78
C ILE A 363 -12.60 -2.33 -5.20
N SER A 364 -12.21 -3.03 -4.11
CA SER A 364 -13.04 -4.04 -3.47
C SER A 364 -14.32 -3.44 -2.86
N GLY A 365 -14.23 -2.27 -2.24
CA GLY A 365 -15.39 -1.53 -1.73
C GLY A 365 -16.35 -1.10 -2.85
N PHE A 366 -15.82 -0.64 -3.98
CA PHE A 366 -16.62 -0.28 -5.16
C PHE A 366 -17.22 -1.50 -5.85
N TYR A 367 -16.52 -2.64 -5.88
CA TYR A 367 -17.07 -3.91 -6.35
C TYR A 367 -18.31 -4.30 -5.56
N ALA A 368 -18.24 -4.22 -4.23
CA ALA A 368 -19.39 -4.48 -3.37
C ALA A 368 -20.52 -3.48 -3.60
N ALA A 369 -20.23 -2.19 -3.79
CA ALA A 369 -21.21 -1.16 -4.11
C ALA A 369 -21.86 -1.36 -5.50
N TRP A 370 -21.10 -1.88 -6.46
CA TRP A 370 -21.58 -2.19 -7.81
C TRP A 370 -22.56 -3.37 -7.82
N HIS A 371 -22.16 -4.48 -7.20
CA HIS A 371 -22.98 -5.70 -7.17
C HIS A 371 -24.11 -5.63 -6.16
N GLY A 372 -23.90 -4.95 -5.06
CA GLY A 372 -24.80 -4.92 -3.91
C GLY A 372 -25.01 -6.30 -3.27
N PRO A 373 -25.81 -6.38 -2.20
CA PRO A 373 -26.02 -7.64 -1.48
C PRO A 373 -26.63 -8.74 -2.37
N LYS A 374 -27.51 -8.37 -3.31
CA LYS A 374 -28.16 -9.33 -4.21
C LYS A 374 -27.17 -9.86 -5.27
N GLY A 375 -26.33 -9.01 -5.81
CA GLY A 375 -25.31 -9.41 -6.78
C GLY A 375 -24.23 -10.31 -6.15
N LEU A 376 -23.71 -9.92 -5.00
CA LEU A 376 -22.74 -10.74 -4.26
C LEU A 376 -23.31 -12.10 -3.88
N ARG A 377 -24.56 -12.16 -3.40
CA ARG A 377 -25.24 -13.43 -3.11
C ARG A 377 -25.35 -14.31 -4.36
N ARG A 378 -25.69 -13.75 -5.50
CA ARG A 378 -25.77 -14.46 -6.79
C ARG A 378 -24.40 -15.02 -7.20
N ILE A 379 -23.33 -14.24 -7.04
CA ILE A 379 -21.97 -14.68 -7.34
C ILE A 379 -21.58 -15.84 -6.43
N ALA A 380 -21.75 -15.70 -5.12
CA ALA A 380 -21.43 -16.73 -4.14
C ALA A 380 -22.25 -18.02 -4.35
N GLU A 381 -23.56 -17.90 -4.61
CA GLU A 381 -24.44 -19.03 -4.91
C GLU A 381 -24.04 -19.75 -6.20
N ARG A 382 -23.64 -18.99 -7.23
CA ARG A 382 -23.18 -19.56 -8.51
C ARG A 382 -21.88 -20.35 -8.33
N VAL A 383 -20.89 -19.80 -7.64
CA VAL A 383 -19.63 -20.48 -7.34
C VAL A 383 -19.88 -21.76 -6.56
N HIS A 384 -20.60 -21.67 -5.45
CA HIS A 384 -20.96 -22.81 -4.62
C HIS A 384 -21.77 -23.87 -5.36
N ARG A 385 -22.70 -23.44 -6.22
CA ARG A 385 -23.53 -24.34 -7.03
C ARG A 385 -22.69 -25.11 -8.05
N LEU A 386 -21.77 -24.44 -8.75
CA LEU A 386 -20.84 -25.09 -9.69
C LEU A 386 -19.95 -26.09 -8.97
N THR A 387 -19.50 -25.77 -7.77
CA THR A 387 -18.71 -26.72 -6.93
C THR A 387 -19.54 -27.95 -6.57
N SER A 388 -20.78 -27.76 -6.17
CA SER A 388 -21.69 -28.90 -5.84
C SER A 388 -22.00 -29.76 -7.06
N ILE A 389 -22.13 -29.16 -8.25
CA ILE A 389 -22.25 -29.86 -9.53
C ILE A 389 -20.97 -30.64 -9.82
N ALA A 390 -19.80 -30.02 -9.67
CA ALA A 390 -18.51 -30.65 -9.88
C ALA A 390 -18.36 -31.90 -8.98
N VAL A 391 -18.62 -31.76 -7.68
CA VAL A 391 -18.60 -32.88 -6.71
C VAL A 391 -19.57 -34.01 -7.09
N SER A 392 -20.79 -33.65 -7.49
CA SER A 392 -21.82 -34.64 -7.86
C SER A 392 -21.39 -35.44 -9.08
N GLY A 393 -20.83 -34.80 -10.11
CA GLY A 393 -20.31 -35.47 -11.31
C GLY A 393 -19.09 -36.38 -11.02
N LEU A 394 -18.15 -35.89 -10.19
CA LEU A 394 -16.98 -36.68 -9.79
C LEU A 394 -17.39 -37.95 -9.01
N ARG A 395 -18.29 -37.82 -8.04
CA ARG A 395 -18.80 -38.97 -7.26
C ARG A 395 -19.56 -39.95 -8.15
N ALA A 396 -20.37 -39.46 -9.09
CA ALA A 396 -21.05 -40.29 -10.09
C ALA A 396 -20.07 -41.00 -11.02
N GLY A 397 -18.95 -40.36 -11.37
CA GLY A 397 -17.85 -40.93 -12.13
C GLY A 397 -16.94 -41.87 -11.35
N GLY A 398 -17.17 -42.07 -10.04
CA GLY A 398 -16.41 -42.99 -9.21
C GLY A 398 -15.13 -42.39 -8.60
N ILE A 399 -14.92 -41.09 -8.70
CA ILE A 399 -13.81 -40.38 -8.08
C ILE A 399 -14.09 -40.22 -6.58
N ASP A 400 -13.08 -40.53 -5.76
CA ASP A 400 -13.12 -40.35 -4.31
C ASP A 400 -12.92 -38.87 -3.94
N VAL A 401 -14.03 -38.18 -3.66
CA VAL A 401 -14.03 -36.81 -3.16
C VAL A 401 -13.85 -36.82 -1.65
N VAL A 402 -12.72 -36.34 -1.18
CA VAL A 402 -12.29 -36.38 0.22
C VAL A 402 -13.17 -35.51 1.12
N ASN A 403 -13.61 -34.39 0.63
CA ASN A 403 -14.42 -33.41 1.40
C ASN A 403 -15.83 -33.96 1.68
N GLU A 404 -16.29 -33.79 2.93
CA GLU A 404 -17.69 -33.94 3.30
C GLU A 404 -18.49 -32.65 3.18
N THR A 405 -17.80 -31.52 3.42
CA THR A 405 -18.34 -30.14 3.32
C THR A 405 -17.48 -29.32 2.39
N TRP A 406 -18.03 -28.25 1.79
CA TRP A 406 -17.30 -27.35 0.91
C TRP A 406 -18.08 -26.04 0.70
N PHE A 407 -17.33 -24.97 0.34
CA PHE A 407 -17.88 -23.79 -0.30
C PHE A 407 -17.52 -23.78 -1.79
N ASP A 408 -16.24 -23.66 -2.13
CA ASP A 408 -15.72 -23.55 -3.50
C ASP A 408 -14.50 -24.45 -3.79
N THR A 409 -13.93 -25.07 -2.77
CA THR A 409 -12.67 -25.82 -2.85
C THR A 409 -12.92 -27.30 -2.46
N VAL A 410 -12.31 -28.21 -3.24
CA VAL A 410 -12.50 -29.65 -3.10
C VAL A 410 -11.21 -30.41 -3.35
N ARG A 411 -10.97 -31.48 -2.58
CA ARG A 411 -9.88 -32.44 -2.77
C ARG A 411 -10.40 -33.77 -3.31
N CYS A 412 -9.64 -34.35 -4.23
CA CYS A 412 -9.96 -35.65 -4.84
C CYS A 412 -8.77 -36.61 -4.75
N ARG A 413 -9.02 -37.87 -4.44
CA ARG A 413 -8.04 -38.94 -4.57
C ARG A 413 -7.99 -39.46 -6.00
N VAL A 414 -6.78 -39.61 -6.50
CA VAL A 414 -6.49 -40.08 -7.87
C VAL A 414 -5.36 -41.11 -7.83
N ASP A 415 -5.24 -41.91 -8.87
CA ASP A 415 -4.18 -42.93 -8.94
C ASP A 415 -2.79 -42.29 -9.08
N SER A 416 -2.70 -41.17 -9.82
CA SER A 416 -1.46 -40.43 -10.06
C SER A 416 -1.75 -38.96 -10.22
N ALA A 417 -1.41 -38.15 -9.22
CA ALA A 417 -1.54 -36.69 -9.28
C ALA A 417 -0.70 -36.10 -10.42
N THR A 418 0.49 -36.67 -10.68
CA THR A 418 1.38 -36.22 -11.77
C THR A 418 0.71 -36.35 -13.14
N GLU A 419 0.02 -37.48 -13.42
CA GLU A 419 -0.70 -37.68 -14.68
C GLU A 419 -1.88 -36.71 -14.81
N VAL A 420 -2.63 -36.50 -13.73
CA VAL A 420 -3.76 -35.54 -13.69
C VAL A 420 -3.28 -34.12 -13.94
N HIS A 421 -2.20 -33.69 -13.31
CA HIS A 421 -1.63 -32.35 -13.56
C HIS A 421 -1.16 -32.17 -15.00
N ALA A 422 -0.52 -33.20 -15.58
CA ALA A 422 -0.11 -33.16 -16.99
C ALA A 422 -1.33 -33.09 -17.93
N ALA A 423 -2.39 -33.85 -17.66
CA ALA A 423 -3.65 -33.80 -18.41
C ALA A 423 -4.34 -32.45 -18.26
N ALA A 424 -4.41 -31.92 -17.05
CA ALA A 424 -5.00 -30.60 -16.74
C ALA A 424 -4.27 -29.48 -17.50
N ARG A 425 -2.95 -29.46 -17.42
CA ARG A 425 -2.11 -28.49 -18.15
C ARG A 425 -2.32 -28.58 -19.67
N SER A 426 -2.38 -29.81 -20.22
CA SER A 426 -2.66 -30.02 -21.65
C SER A 426 -4.05 -29.51 -22.05
N ALA A 427 -4.98 -29.46 -21.11
CA ALA A 427 -6.33 -28.93 -21.29
C ALA A 427 -6.46 -27.44 -20.96
N GLY A 428 -5.36 -26.76 -20.62
CA GLY A 428 -5.35 -25.35 -20.25
C GLY A 428 -5.92 -25.04 -18.86
N ILE A 429 -5.89 -26.01 -17.94
CA ILE A 429 -6.33 -25.88 -16.52
C ILE A 429 -5.12 -26.06 -15.60
N ALA A 430 -5.01 -25.23 -14.57
CA ALA A 430 -4.06 -25.40 -13.47
C ALA A 430 -4.78 -25.86 -12.20
N LEU A 431 -4.33 -27.00 -11.66
CA LEU A 431 -4.84 -27.58 -10.40
C LEU A 431 -3.80 -27.43 -9.29
N ARG A 432 -4.24 -27.43 -8.03
CA ARG A 432 -3.35 -27.41 -6.88
C ARG A 432 -2.76 -28.81 -6.61
N PRO A 433 -1.43 -28.99 -6.59
CA PRO A 433 -0.81 -30.22 -6.14
C PRO A 433 -0.89 -30.33 -4.61
N ILE A 434 -1.30 -31.50 -4.10
CA ILE A 434 -1.31 -31.78 -2.66
C ILE A 434 -0.24 -32.84 -2.34
N ASP A 435 -0.36 -34.04 -2.91
CA ASP A 435 0.58 -35.16 -2.77
C ASP A 435 0.54 -36.05 -4.03
N ALA A 436 1.20 -37.20 -3.98
CA ALA A 436 1.30 -38.10 -5.13
C ALA A 436 -0.04 -38.65 -5.63
N THR A 437 -1.06 -38.67 -4.78
CA THR A 437 -2.37 -39.31 -5.00
C THR A 437 -3.56 -38.39 -4.70
N THR A 438 -3.31 -37.12 -4.41
CA THR A 438 -4.36 -36.12 -4.11
C THR A 438 -4.16 -34.87 -4.91
N VAL A 439 -5.22 -34.41 -5.57
CA VAL A 439 -5.31 -33.12 -6.23
C VAL A 439 -6.41 -32.28 -5.60
N SER A 440 -6.28 -30.95 -5.69
CA SER A 440 -7.32 -30.04 -5.25
C SER A 440 -7.67 -29.06 -6.36
N PHE A 441 -8.92 -28.58 -6.35
CA PHE A 441 -9.36 -27.48 -7.20
C PHE A 441 -10.27 -26.54 -6.41
N SER A 442 -10.22 -25.26 -6.80
CA SER A 442 -11.10 -24.22 -6.29
C SER A 442 -11.80 -23.54 -7.47
N LEU A 443 -13.10 -23.35 -7.36
CA LEU A 443 -13.91 -22.66 -8.35
C LEU A 443 -14.12 -21.19 -7.94
N ASP A 444 -14.28 -20.33 -8.91
CA ASP A 444 -14.40 -18.89 -8.68
C ASP A 444 -15.42 -18.21 -9.60
N GLU A 445 -15.45 -16.89 -9.58
CA GLU A 445 -16.41 -16.10 -10.36
C GLU A 445 -16.26 -16.32 -11.87
N THR A 446 -15.08 -16.66 -12.35
CA THR A 446 -14.80 -16.86 -13.78
C THR A 446 -15.17 -18.27 -14.27
N THR A 447 -15.42 -19.21 -13.34
CA THR A 447 -15.75 -20.58 -13.68
C THR A 447 -17.08 -20.71 -14.42
N SER A 448 -17.09 -21.52 -15.50
CA SER A 448 -18.25 -21.83 -16.32
C SER A 448 -18.66 -23.31 -16.18
N PRO A 449 -19.89 -23.70 -16.62
CA PRO A 449 -20.24 -25.10 -16.76
C PRO A 449 -19.27 -25.89 -17.63
N ASP A 450 -18.78 -25.31 -18.72
CA ASP A 450 -17.80 -25.95 -19.63
C ASP A 450 -16.47 -26.21 -18.89
N THR A 451 -16.05 -25.33 -17.99
CA THR A 451 -14.87 -25.54 -17.13
C THR A 451 -15.05 -26.75 -16.23
N VAL A 452 -16.25 -26.94 -15.66
CA VAL A 452 -16.57 -28.10 -14.81
C VAL A 452 -16.56 -29.38 -15.63
N GLU A 453 -17.14 -29.39 -16.81
CA GLU A 453 -17.13 -30.55 -17.73
C GLU A 453 -15.70 -30.89 -18.18
N LEU A 454 -14.87 -29.88 -18.43
CA LEU A 454 -13.45 -30.05 -18.77
C LEU A 454 -12.67 -30.64 -17.56
N LEU A 455 -12.92 -30.18 -16.32
CA LEU A 455 -12.34 -30.73 -15.11
C LEU A 455 -12.72 -32.22 -14.95
N TRP A 456 -14.00 -32.60 -15.20
CA TRP A 456 -14.39 -34.00 -15.18
C TRP A 456 -13.63 -34.85 -16.19
N LYS A 457 -13.46 -34.34 -17.41
CA LYS A 457 -12.73 -35.04 -18.46
C LYS A 457 -11.26 -35.24 -18.06
N VAL A 458 -10.62 -34.26 -17.47
CA VAL A 458 -9.26 -34.34 -16.95
C VAL A 458 -9.14 -35.43 -15.87
N LEU A 459 -10.17 -35.57 -15.02
CA LEU A 459 -10.24 -36.57 -13.95
C LEU A 459 -10.81 -37.91 -14.41
N GLY A 460 -11.00 -38.13 -15.72
CA GLY A 460 -11.47 -39.41 -16.29
C GLY A 460 -12.98 -39.60 -16.21
N CYS A 461 -13.75 -38.55 -15.92
CA CYS A 461 -15.22 -38.60 -15.87
C CYS A 461 -15.85 -37.94 -17.11
N SER A 462 -17.15 -38.15 -17.25
CA SER A 462 -17.95 -37.46 -18.30
C SER A 462 -19.36 -37.19 -17.77
N GLY A 463 -19.99 -36.13 -18.29
CA GLY A 463 -21.33 -35.75 -17.88
C GLY A 463 -21.71 -34.40 -18.45
N SER A 464 -22.94 -33.96 -18.18
CA SER A 464 -23.39 -32.60 -18.48
C SER A 464 -23.67 -31.86 -17.18
N ALA A 465 -22.99 -30.73 -16.99
CA ALA A 465 -23.16 -29.87 -15.82
C ALA A 465 -24.60 -29.31 -15.74
N VAL A 466 -25.21 -29.03 -16.88
CA VAL A 466 -26.59 -28.52 -16.98
C VAL A 466 -27.62 -29.57 -16.59
N GLU A 467 -27.41 -30.82 -16.97
CA GLU A 467 -28.33 -31.93 -16.59
C GLU A 467 -28.23 -32.20 -15.09
N LEU A 468 -27.03 -32.26 -14.53
CA LEU A 468 -26.85 -32.46 -13.08
C LEU A 468 -27.41 -31.28 -12.27
N ASP A 469 -27.32 -30.04 -12.76
CA ASP A 469 -27.97 -28.90 -12.13
C ASP A 469 -29.48 -29.06 -12.02
N ALA A 470 -30.15 -29.51 -13.10
CA ALA A 470 -31.59 -29.76 -13.11
C ALA A 470 -31.98 -30.85 -12.08
N ASP A 471 -31.20 -31.91 -11.96
CA ASP A 471 -31.39 -32.98 -10.97
C ASP A 471 -31.24 -32.49 -9.53
N ILE A 472 -30.23 -31.65 -9.25
CA ILE A 472 -30.03 -31.06 -7.92
C ILE A 472 -31.21 -30.16 -7.53
N ILE A 473 -31.71 -29.33 -8.45
CA ILE A 473 -32.87 -28.49 -8.26
C ILE A 473 -34.09 -29.37 -7.91
N THR A 474 -34.32 -30.44 -8.68
CA THR A 474 -35.44 -31.33 -8.50
C THR A 474 -35.43 -32.00 -7.14
N ARG A 475 -34.27 -32.50 -6.71
CA ARG A 475 -34.09 -33.13 -5.38
C ARG A 475 -34.33 -32.13 -4.24
N THR A 476 -33.82 -30.92 -4.38
CA THR A 476 -33.92 -29.85 -3.36
C THR A 476 -35.34 -29.33 -3.23
N THR A 477 -36.10 -29.21 -4.32
CA THR A 477 -37.52 -28.78 -4.34
C THR A 477 -38.44 -29.90 -3.92
N GLY A 478 -38.14 -31.14 -4.31
CA GLY A 478 -38.91 -32.35 -3.90
C GLY A 478 -38.83 -32.66 -2.40
N ALA A 479 -37.66 -32.46 -1.78
CA ALA A 479 -37.47 -32.64 -0.33
C ALA A 479 -38.26 -31.61 0.51
N ARG A 480 -38.51 -30.43 0.00
CA ARG A 480 -39.37 -29.41 0.65
C ARG A 480 -40.85 -29.79 0.70
N THR A 481 -41.32 -30.59 -0.25
CA THR A 481 -42.73 -31.00 -0.36
C THR A 481 -43.05 -32.24 0.45
N THR A 482 -42.06 -33.05 0.88
CA THR A 482 -42.32 -34.36 1.54
C THR A 482 -42.05 -34.40 3.06
N GLY A 483 -41.86 -33.24 3.74
CA GLY A 483 -41.94 -33.09 5.19
C GLY A 483 -41.23 -34.14 6.12
N THR A 484 -40.24 -34.88 5.68
CA THR A 484 -39.54 -35.89 6.49
C THR A 484 -38.37 -35.29 7.25
N ARG A 485 -38.59 -34.92 8.52
CA ARG A 485 -37.50 -34.57 9.46
C ARG A 485 -36.71 -35.83 9.79
N THR A 486 -35.51 -35.95 9.24
CA THR A 486 -34.50 -36.90 9.74
C THR A 486 -33.59 -36.16 10.74
N THR A 487 -33.64 -36.58 11.98
CA THR A 487 -32.72 -36.21 13.06
C THR A 487 -31.38 -36.91 12.81
N GLY A 488 -30.40 -36.15 12.35
CA GLY A 488 -29.01 -36.55 12.12
C GLY A 488 -28.31 -35.44 11.36
N THR A 489 -27.07 -35.15 11.65
CA THR A 489 -26.16 -34.24 10.97
C THR A 489 -25.93 -34.69 9.52
N ARG A 490 -26.96 -34.66 8.66
CA ARG A 490 -26.85 -34.91 7.24
C ARG A 490 -26.77 -33.58 6.52
N THR A 491 -25.64 -33.32 5.89
CA THR A 491 -25.50 -32.30 4.84
C THR A 491 -26.68 -32.41 3.88
N THR A 492 -27.26 -31.28 3.51
CA THR A 492 -28.37 -31.17 2.53
C THR A 492 -27.89 -31.47 1.11
N GLY A 493 -26.87 -32.29 0.89
CA GLY A 493 -26.37 -32.69 -0.42
C GLY A 493 -25.69 -31.61 -1.22
N ASP A 494 -25.63 -30.37 -0.69
CA ASP A 494 -25.03 -29.19 -1.31
C ASP A 494 -23.72 -28.72 -0.66
N GLY A 495 -23.17 -29.43 0.32
CA GLY A 495 -21.86 -29.19 0.91
C GLY A 495 -21.83 -28.18 2.07
N ILE A 496 -22.85 -27.34 2.28
CA ILE A 496 -22.91 -26.44 3.43
C ILE A 496 -23.83 -27.04 4.50
N PRO A 497 -23.34 -27.30 5.73
CA PRO A 497 -24.17 -27.72 6.85
C PRO A 497 -25.27 -26.72 7.16
N ALA A 498 -26.47 -27.20 7.51
CA ALA A 498 -27.60 -26.29 7.75
C ALA A 498 -27.33 -25.25 8.85
N GLY A 499 -26.58 -25.62 9.91
CA GLY A 499 -26.14 -24.70 10.98
C GLY A 499 -25.04 -23.73 10.63
N ALA A 500 -24.39 -23.92 9.47
CA ALA A 500 -23.32 -23.05 8.98
C ALA A 500 -23.81 -22.00 7.98
N ARG A 501 -25.08 -22.01 7.59
CA ARG A 501 -25.65 -21.07 6.62
C ARG A 501 -25.96 -19.72 7.26
N ARG A 502 -25.53 -18.64 6.56
CA ARG A 502 -25.90 -17.27 6.92
C ARG A 502 -27.38 -17.02 6.63
N THR A 503 -28.09 -16.42 7.60
CA THR A 503 -29.53 -16.13 7.50
C THR A 503 -29.88 -14.64 7.62
N ASP A 504 -28.95 -13.83 8.11
CA ASP A 504 -29.09 -12.38 8.25
C ASP A 504 -28.93 -11.64 6.92
N GLU A 505 -29.41 -10.41 6.89
CA GLU A 505 -29.19 -9.47 5.80
C GLU A 505 -27.76 -8.94 5.83
N ILE A 506 -27.18 -8.68 4.68
CA ILE A 506 -25.82 -8.15 4.51
C ILE A 506 -25.88 -6.81 3.78
N LEU A 507 -24.91 -5.94 4.09
CA LEU A 507 -24.65 -4.70 3.35
C LEU A 507 -25.93 -3.84 3.18
N THR A 508 -26.62 -3.58 4.28
CA THR A 508 -27.88 -2.83 4.32
C THR A 508 -27.67 -1.33 4.09
N GLN A 509 -26.44 -0.84 4.18
CA GLN A 509 -26.09 0.57 4.01
C GLN A 509 -26.41 1.08 2.61
N SER A 510 -26.78 2.35 2.49
CA SER A 510 -27.27 2.94 1.25
C SER A 510 -26.26 2.86 0.10
N VAL A 511 -24.96 2.95 0.38
CA VAL A 511 -23.88 2.87 -0.62
C VAL A 511 -23.89 1.54 -1.38
N PHE A 512 -24.22 0.44 -0.71
CA PHE A 512 -24.28 -0.91 -1.34
C PHE A 512 -25.63 -1.20 -2.00
N ASN A 513 -26.59 -0.29 -1.93
CA ASN A 513 -27.95 -0.48 -2.47
C ASN A 513 -28.33 0.57 -3.51
N ARG A 514 -27.38 1.35 -4.03
CA ARG A 514 -27.67 2.47 -4.94
C ARG A 514 -26.96 2.39 -6.29
N TYR A 515 -25.66 2.11 -6.32
CA TYR A 515 -24.82 2.37 -7.50
C TYR A 515 -24.72 1.16 -8.46
N HIS A 516 -25.87 0.60 -8.87
CA HIS A 516 -25.95 -0.64 -9.68
C HIS A 516 -26.06 -0.39 -11.18
N SER A 517 -25.98 0.86 -11.65
CA SER A 517 -25.98 1.19 -13.07
C SER A 517 -24.72 1.92 -13.48
N GLU A 518 -24.28 1.78 -14.75
CA GLU A 518 -23.09 2.44 -15.29
C GLU A 518 -23.05 3.93 -14.96
N HIS A 519 -24.12 4.69 -15.22
CA HIS A 519 -24.17 6.12 -14.96
C HIS A 519 -24.10 6.47 -13.48
N GLU A 520 -24.77 5.73 -12.61
CA GLU A 520 -24.76 6.00 -11.17
C GLU A 520 -23.36 5.73 -10.60
N MET A 521 -22.73 4.62 -10.96
CA MET A 521 -21.37 4.30 -10.52
C MET A 521 -20.36 5.32 -11.08
N LEU A 522 -20.40 5.61 -12.38
CA LEU A 522 -19.51 6.60 -13.00
C LEU A 522 -19.59 7.97 -12.31
N ARG A 523 -20.82 8.45 -12.04
CA ARG A 523 -21.05 9.73 -11.36
C ARG A 523 -20.62 9.69 -9.88
N TYR A 524 -20.76 8.53 -9.24
CA TYR A 524 -20.29 8.34 -7.88
C TYR A 524 -18.77 8.44 -7.80
N LEU A 525 -18.04 7.69 -8.62
CA LEU A 525 -16.58 7.71 -8.69
C LEU A 525 -16.06 9.11 -9.02
N ARG A 526 -16.70 9.82 -9.98
CA ARG A 526 -16.34 11.21 -10.32
C ARG A 526 -16.56 12.16 -9.14
N ARG A 527 -17.70 12.07 -8.46
CA ARG A 527 -18.00 12.90 -7.28
C ARG A 527 -16.99 12.69 -6.16
N LEU A 528 -16.49 11.48 -5.95
CA LEU A 528 -15.46 11.22 -4.96
C LEU A 528 -14.12 11.83 -5.39
N ALA A 529 -13.69 11.60 -6.63
CA ALA A 529 -12.45 12.16 -7.16
C ALA A 529 -12.43 13.69 -7.13
N ASP A 530 -13.57 14.35 -7.37
CA ASP A 530 -13.68 15.81 -7.34
C ASP A 530 -13.45 16.42 -5.94
N LYS A 531 -13.62 15.62 -4.87
CA LYS A 531 -13.38 16.07 -3.48
C LYS A 531 -11.90 16.06 -3.09
N ASP A 532 -11.02 15.53 -3.92
CA ASP A 532 -9.64 15.22 -3.55
C ASP A 532 -8.61 16.02 -4.37
N LEU A 533 -7.43 16.21 -3.78
CA LEU A 533 -6.22 16.62 -4.49
C LEU A 533 -5.32 15.40 -4.74
N ALA A 534 -4.84 15.30 -5.98
CA ALA A 534 -3.88 14.31 -6.44
C ALA A 534 -2.94 14.97 -7.48
N LEU A 535 -1.93 14.25 -8.00
CA LEU A 535 -0.96 14.83 -8.92
C LEU A 535 -1.57 15.28 -10.26
N ASP A 536 -2.74 14.80 -10.61
CA ASP A 536 -3.47 15.26 -11.81
C ASP A 536 -4.02 16.70 -11.67
N ARG A 537 -3.92 17.30 -10.47
CA ARG A 537 -4.34 18.67 -10.19
C ARG A 537 -3.22 19.61 -9.79
N THR A 538 -2.20 19.12 -9.07
CA THR A 538 -1.19 19.96 -8.42
C THR A 538 0.00 19.16 -7.97
N MET A 539 1.14 19.81 -7.80
CA MET A 539 2.29 19.26 -7.09
C MET A 539 1.91 18.86 -5.66
N ILE A 540 2.48 17.74 -5.19
CA ILE A 540 2.38 17.27 -3.80
C ILE A 540 3.79 17.25 -3.19
N PRO A 541 4.27 18.36 -2.61
CA PRO A 541 5.66 18.52 -2.17
C PRO A 541 5.95 17.87 -0.82
N LEU A 542 5.63 16.58 -0.69
CA LEU A 542 5.79 15.83 0.56
C LEU A 542 7.22 15.35 0.75
N GLY A 543 7.92 15.92 1.73
CA GLY A 543 9.24 15.42 2.16
C GLY A 543 9.18 14.04 2.81
N SER A 544 10.25 13.29 2.62
CA SER A 544 10.42 11.87 2.93
C SER A 544 9.45 10.90 2.23
N CYS A 545 8.61 11.41 1.33
CA CYS A 545 7.71 10.60 0.51
C CYS A 545 7.62 11.18 -0.90
N THR A 546 8.45 10.68 -1.78
CA THR A 546 8.52 11.13 -3.18
C THR A 546 7.19 10.96 -3.89
N MET A 547 6.57 12.07 -4.25
CA MET A 547 5.34 12.11 -5.07
C MET A 547 5.70 12.43 -6.52
N LYS A 548 6.39 11.50 -7.14
CA LYS A 548 6.86 11.56 -8.52
C LYS A 548 5.74 11.20 -9.50
N LEU A 549 5.80 11.74 -10.70
CA LEU A 549 4.91 11.39 -11.80
C LEU A 549 4.85 9.86 -12.01
N ASN A 550 3.63 9.36 -12.15
CA ASN A 550 3.35 8.01 -12.64
C ASN A 550 2.85 8.16 -14.08
N ALA A 551 3.73 7.97 -15.05
CA ALA A 551 3.39 8.19 -16.44
C ALA A 551 2.41 7.12 -16.94
N THR A 552 1.49 7.51 -17.84
CA THR A 552 0.47 6.59 -18.35
C THR A 552 1.08 5.36 -19.02
N VAL A 553 2.20 5.54 -19.75
CA VAL A 553 2.89 4.43 -20.43
C VAL A 553 3.44 3.39 -19.44
N GLU A 554 3.83 3.81 -18.24
CA GLU A 554 4.27 2.91 -17.18
C GLU A 554 3.11 2.11 -16.58
N MET A 555 1.92 2.71 -16.54
CA MET A 555 0.72 2.12 -15.96
C MET A 555 0.01 1.13 -16.90
N VAL A 556 0.07 1.32 -18.22
CA VAL A 556 -0.66 0.49 -19.20
C VAL A 556 -0.41 -1.02 -19.03
N PRO A 557 0.82 -1.50 -18.83
CA PRO A 557 1.08 -2.95 -18.75
C PRO A 557 0.43 -3.66 -17.57
N ILE A 558 0.11 -2.97 -16.48
CA ILE A 558 -0.46 -3.60 -15.27
C ILE A 558 -1.89 -4.12 -15.46
N THR A 559 -2.53 -3.83 -16.58
CA THR A 559 -3.87 -4.32 -16.93
C THR A 559 -3.85 -5.37 -18.04
N TRP A 560 -2.67 -5.79 -18.50
CA TRP A 560 -2.57 -6.86 -19.47
C TRP A 560 -2.88 -8.21 -18.82
N PRO A 561 -3.72 -9.06 -19.46
CA PRO A 561 -4.07 -10.38 -18.92
C PRO A 561 -2.86 -11.23 -18.55
N GLU A 562 -1.79 -11.13 -19.33
CA GLU A 562 -0.56 -11.86 -19.11
C GLU A 562 0.18 -11.48 -17.82
N PHE A 563 -0.18 -10.36 -17.20
CA PHE A 563 0.30 -9.94 -15.87
C PHE A 563 -0.80 -10.00 -14.80
N THR A 564 -2.08 -9.81 -15.16
CA THR A 564 -3.18 -9.77 -14.20
C THR A 564 -3.74 -11.15 -13.84
N ASP A 565 -3.81 -12.07 -14.82
CA ASP A 565 -4.59 -13.31 -14.67
C ASP A 565 -3.69 -14.52 -14.35
N VAL A 566 -2.47 -14.27 -13.90
CA VAL A 566 -1.50 -15.30 -13.52
C VAL A 566 -1.58 -15.56 -12.02
N HIS A 567 -1.73 -16.83 -11.65
CA HIS A 567 -1.74 -17.26 -10.25
C HIS A 567 -0.32 -17.28 -9.65
N PRO A 568 -0.09 -16.85 -8.38
CA PRO A 568 1.26 -16.81 -7.78
C PRO A 568 1.96 -18.17 -7.71
N TYR A 569 1.18 -19.24 -7.67
CA TYR A 569 1.67 -20.63 -7.61
C TYR A 569 1.45 -21.39 -8.93
N ALA A 570 1.32 -20.67 -10.04
CA ALA A 570 1.32 -21.28 -11.38
C ALA A 570 2.67 -21.96 -11.67
N ASP A 571 2.63 -22.99 -12.51
CA ASP A 571 3.84 -23.72 -12.92
C ASP A 571 4.90 -22.75 -13.47
N PRO A 572 6.16 -22.85 -13.02
CA PRO A 572 7.25 -22.03 -13.53
C PRO A 572 7.38 -22.00 -15.04
N ALA A 573 7.02 -23.08 -15.72
CA ALA A 573 7.06 -23.16 -17.17
C ALA A 573 5.92 -22.36 -17.86
N ASP A 574 4.87 -21.98 -17.11
CA ASP A 574 3.78 -21.13 -17.60
C ASP A 574 4.01 -19.64 -17.29
N THR A 575 5.03 -19.32 -16.50
CA THR A 575 5.32 -17.95 -16.01
C THR A 575 6.69 -17.43 -16.43
N VAL A 576 7.22 -17.94 -17.55
CA VAL A 576 8.59 -17.62 -18.02
C VAL A 576 8.78 -16.13 -18.25
N GLY A 577 7.82 -15.49 -18.91
CA GLY A 577 7.89 -14.05 -19.19
C GLY A 577 7.90 -13.21 -17.91
N TYR A 578 7.05 -13.55 -16.94
CA TYR A 578 6.99 -12.87 -15.66
C TYR A 578 8.30 -13.00 -14.88
N ARG A 579 8.81 -14.23 -14.76
CA ARG A 579 10.08 -14.50 -14.07
C ARG A 579 11.26 -13.81 -14.74
N THR A 580 11.27 -13.75 -16.08
CA THR A 580 12.32 -13.03 -16.84
C THR A 580 12.26 -11.53 -16.56
N MET A 581 11.08 -10.91 -16.55
CA MET A 581 10.89 -9.50 -16.23
C MET A 581 11.37 -9.20 -14.79
N ILE A 582 11.00 -10.05 -13.83
CA ILE A 582 11.42 -9.93 -12.42
C ILE A 582 12.94 -10.01 -12.29
N ASP A 583 13.58 -11.00 -12.93
CA ASP A 583 15.03 -11.18 -12.92
C ASP A 583 15.76 -9.99 -13.57
N GLN A 584 15.21 -9.43 -14.64
CA GLN A 584 15.73 -8.20 -15.23
C GLN A 584 15.64 -7.02 -14.25
N LEU A 585 14.49 -6.82 -13.58
CA LEU A 585 14.30 -5.75 -12.62
C LEU A 585 15.24 -5.91 -11.41
N GLU A 586 15.42 -7.12 -10.87
CA GLU A 586 16.40 -7.39 -9.82
C GLU A 586 17.81 -7.00 -10.23
N ARG A 587 18.24 -7.37 -11.45
CA ARG A 587 19.55 -6.96 -11.98
C ARG A 587 19.68 -5.45 -12.16
N MET A 588 18.63 -4.77 -12.63
CA MET A 588 18.61 -3.30 -12.72
C MET A 588 18.78 -2.66 -11.33
N LEU A 589 18.06 -3.16 -10.34
CA LEU A 589 18.17 -2.66 -8.97
C LEU A 589 19.55 -2.94 -8.35
N VAL A 590 20.16 -4.09 -8.63
CA VAL A 590 21.55 -4.40 -8.25
C VAL A 590 22.52 -3.39 -8.88
N ALA A 591 22.39 -3.11 -10.16
CA ALA A 591 23.22 -2.14 -10.87
C ALA A 591 23.07 -0.72 -10.30
N ILE A 592 21.85 -0.32 -9.93
CA ILE A 592 21.57 1.00 -9.35
C ILE A 592 22.14 1.13 -7.94
N THR A 593 21.96 0.12 -7.10
CA THR A 593 22.29 0.20 -5.67
C THR A 593 23.68 -0.27 -5.29
N GLY A 594 24.34 -1.04 -6.19
CA GLY A 594 25.66 -1.59 -5.95
C GLY A 594 25.72 -2.77 -4.97
N TYR A 595 24.58 -3.33 -4.60
CA TYR A 595 24.47 -4.58 -3.84
C TYR A 595 24.71 -5.80 -4.73
N ASP A 596 24.70 -7.00 -4.13
CA ASP A 596 24.97 -8.25 -4.83
C ASP A 596 23.71 -9.05 -5.16
N ARG A 597 22.61 -8.83 -4.39
CA ARG A 597 21.30 -9.50 -4.56
C ARG A 597 20.16 -8.60 -4.13
N VAL A 598 19.01 -8.80 -4.77
CA VAL A 598 17.73 -8.17 -4.44
C VAL A 598 16.67 -9.26 -4.30
N SER A 599 15.71 -9.08 -3.40
CA SER A 599 14.46 -9.83 -3.34
C SER A 599 13.29 -8.88 -3.49
N LEU A 600 12.37 -9.19 -4.40
CA LEU A 600 11.15 -8.42 -4.66
C LEU A 600 9.94 -8.93 -3.85
N GLN A 601 10.14 -9.91 -2.95
CA GLN A 601 9.04 -10.49 -2.16
C GLN A 601 8.39 -9.49 -1.19
N PRO A 602 9.12 -8.58 -0.49
CA PRO A 602 8.47 -7.71 0.46
C PRO A 602 7.42 -6.80 -0.19
N ASN A 603 6.17 -6.93 0.23
CA ASN A 603 5.01 -6.24 -0.33
C ASN A 603 4.71 -4.86 0.31
N ALA A 604 5.67 -4.31 1.05
CA ALA A 604 5.72 -2.93 1.54
C ALA A 604 7.14 -2.59 1.99
N GLY A 605 7.47 -1.28 2.10
CA GLY A 605 8.75 -0.84 2.67
C GLY A 605 9.00 -1.40 4.06
N SER A 606 7.98 -1.39 4.92
CA SER A 606 8.06 -1.98 6.27
C SER A 606 8.38 -3.48 6.27
N GLN A 607 7.93 -4.24 5.27
CA GLN A 607 8.30 -5.65 5.12
C GLN A 607 9.72 -5.80 4.58
N GLY A 608 10.18 -4.87 3.74
CA GLY A 608 11.59 -4.79 3.32
C GLY A 608 12.51 -4.48 4.49
N GLU A 609 12.11 -3.54 5.37
CA GLU A 609 12.83 -3.28 6.63
C GLU A 609 12.95 -4.55 7.47
N PHE A 610 11.84 -5.22 7.68
CA PHE A 610 11.79 -6.43 8.49
C PHE A 610 12.63 -7.56 7.87
N ALA A 611 12.51 -7.81 6.57
CA ALA A 611 13.30 -8.82 5.85
C ALA A 611 14.81 -8.56 5.95
N GLY A 612 15.23 -7.31 5.78
CA GLY A 612 16.65 -6.93 5.91
C GLY A 612 17.20 -7.13 7.31
N LEU A 613 16.43 -6.80 8.36
CA LEU A 613 16.81 -7.04 9.75
C LEU A 613 16.82 -8.52 10.09
N LEU A 614 15.91 -9.32 9.53
CA LEU A 614 15.95 -10.78 9.65
C LEU A 614 17.18 -11.39 8.97
N ALA A 615 17.58 -10.87 7.81
CA ALA A 615 18.81 -11.30 7.14
C ALA A 615 20.04 -11.05 8.01
N ILE A 616 20.13 -9.89 8.67
CA ILE A 616 21.19 -9.60 9.64
C ILE A 616 21.16 -10.58 10.81
N ARG A 617 20.00 -10.85 11.37
CA ARG A 617 19.87 -11.83 12.47
C ARG A 617 20.23 -13.24 12.05
N GLY A 618 19.78 -13.66 10.87
CA GLY A 618 20.13 -14.95 10.29
C GLY A 618 21.64 -15.11 10.10
N TYR A 619 22.31 -14.06 9.62
CA TYR A 619 23.75 -14.02 9.47
C TYR A 619 24.46 -14.17 10.84
N HIS A 620 24.07 -13.40 11.85
CA HIS A 620 24.66 -13.53 13.19
C HIS A 620 24.39 -14.93 13.80
N ALA A 621 23.17 -15.44 13.66
CA ALA A 621 22.82 -16.78 14.16
C ALA A 621 23.63 -17.89 13.50
N SER A 622 23.90 -17.79 12.19
CA SER A 622 24.72 -18.77 11.44
C SER A 622 26.17 -18.84 11.92
N ARG A 623 26.63 -17.78 12.62
CA ARG A 623 27.98 -17.65 13.20
C ARG A 623 28.02 -17.94 14.71
N ALA A 624 26.91 -18.42 15.27
CA ALA A 624 26.71 -18.62 16.71
C ALA A 624 26.83 -17.32 17.56
N ASP A 625 26.47 -16.18 16.96
CA ASP A 625 26.50 -14.83 17.55
C ASP A 625 25.09 -14.34 17.92
N GLN A 626 24.19 -15.20 18.43
CA GLN A 626 22.80 -14.87 18.78
C GLN A 626 22.68 -13.78 19.84
N GLN A 627 23.75 -13.50 20.62
CA GLN A 627 23.81 -12.41 21.61
C GLN A 627 23.81 -11.01 20.94
N ARG A 628 24.06 -10.89 19.64
CA ARG A 628 24.00 -9.63 18.90
C ARG A 628 22.54 -9.24 18.67
N THR A 629 22.05 -8.39 19.57
CA THR A 629 20.63 -7.97 19.58
C THR A 629 20.45 -6.46 19.66
N ILE A 630 21.51 -5.66 19.74
CA ILE A 630 21.41 -4.20 19.78
C ILE A 630 21.41 -3.64 18.36
N CYS A 631 20.40 -2.82 18.05
CA CYS A 631 20.33 -1.99 16.85
C CYS A 631 20.49 -0.50 17.25
N LEU A 632 21.52 0.14 16.72
CA LEU A 632 21.71 1.59 16.88
C LEU A 632 20.84 2.31 15.84
N ILE A 633 20.13 3.35 16.25
CA ILE A 633 19.24 4.12 15.34
C ILE A 633 19.41 5.60 15.62
N PRO A 634 19.82 6.43 14.65
CA PRO A 634 19.91 7.88 14.80
C PRO A 634 18.54 8.49 15.12
N SER A 635 18.54 9.57 15.91
CA SER A 635 17.31 10.28 16.29
C SER A 635 16.54 10.86 15.09
N SER A 636 17.22 11.08 13.97
CA SER A 636 16.64 11.49 12.68
C SER A 636 15.90 10.37 11.93
N ALA A 637 16.09 9.10 12.31
CA ALA A 637 15.53 7.97 11.56
C ALA A 637 13.99 7.97 11.53
N HIS A 638 13.42 7.43 10.45
CA HIS A 638 11.97 7.26 10.33
C HIS A 638 11.41 6.39 11.47
N GLY A 639 10.16 6.64 11.88
CA GLY A 639 9.52 5.91 12.99
C GLY A 639 9.40 4.40 12.77
N THR A 640 9.26 3.96 11.51
CA THR A 640 9.18 2.53 11.13
C THR A 640 10.46 1.76 11.48
N ASN A 641 11.62 2.39 11.43
CA ASN A 641 12.91 1.75 11.67
C ASN A 641 12.97 1.12 13.08
N ALA A 642 12.58 1.89 14.09
CA ALA A 642 12.56 1.39 15.46
C ALA A 642 11.51 0.28 15.66
N ALA A 643 10.33 0.42 15.05
CA ALA A 643 9.28 -0.61 15.11
C ALA A 643 9.74 -1.92 14.45
N SER A 644 10.35 -1.85 13.27
CA SER A 644 10.88 -3.02 12.55
C SER A 644 12.02 -3.70 13.33
N ALA A 645 12.90 -2.94 13.98
CA ALA A 645 13.96 -3.50 14.80
C ALA A 645 13.40 -4.28 16.01
N VAL A 646 12.39 -3.73 16.68
CA VAL A 646 11.71 -4.43 17.81
C VAL A 646 11.01 -5.70 17.31
N MET A 647 10.31 -5.65 16.16
CA MET A 647 9.67 -6.82 15.56
C MET A 647 10.67 -7.91 15.17
N ALA A 648 11.87 -7.51 14.75
CA ALA A 648 12.99 -8.44 14.51
C ALA A 648 13.66 -8.93 15.80
N GLY A 649 13.13 -8.63 16.99
CA GLY A 649 13.67 -9.04 18.29
C GLY A 649 14.96 -8.33 18.68
N MET A 650 15.19 -7.11 18.15
CA MET A 650 16.35 -6.29 18.51
C MET A 650 15.97 -5.23 19.55
N ARG A 651 16.95 -4.87 20.36
CA ARG A 651 16.85 -3.75 21.32
C ARG A 651 17.40 -2.47 20.68
N VAL A 652 16.56 -1.47 20.58
CA VAL A 652 16.92 -0.17 19.99
C VAL A 652 17.73 0.66 20.99
N VAL A 653 18.82 1.26 20.51
CA VAL A 653 19.61 2.28 21.20
C VAL A 653 19.69 3.51 20.30
N VAL A 654 19.12 4.62 20.74
CA VAL A 654 19.07 5.85 19.95
C VAL A 654 20.42 6.55 19.97
N VAL A 655 20.91 6.98 18.80
CA VAL A 655 22.13 7.79 18.63
C VAL A 655 21.72 9.25 18.38
N ALA A 656 22.37 10.20 19.02
CA ALA A 656 22.12 11.61 18.82
C ALA A 656 22.51 12.09 17.41
N CYS A 657 21.92 13.20 16.98
CA CYS A 657 22.38 13.97 15.84
C CYS A 657 22.98 15.30 16.33
N ASP A 658 23.94 15.82 15.57
CA ASP A 658 24.56 17.11 15.83
C ASP A 658 23.65 18.31 15.42
N LEU A 659 24.15 19.51 15.61
CA LEU A 659 23.41 20.74 15.27
C LEU A 659 23.28 20.99 13.76
N LEU A 660 24.05 20.28 12.94
CA LEU A 660 24.01 20.36 11.47
C LEU A 660 23.10 19.29 10.88
N GLY A 661 22.59 18.38 11.75
CA GLY A 661 21.69 17.31 11.33
C GLY A 661 22.37 15.99 10.95
N ASN A 662 23.71 15.89 11.14
CA ASN A 662 24.49 14.68 10.95
C ASN A 662 24.44 13.80 12.19
N VAL A 663 24.84 12.54 12.06
CA VAL A 663 25.02 11.64 13.20
C VAL A 663 26.16 12.13 14.09
N ASP A 664 25.92 12.24 15.38
CA ASP A 664 26.95 12.58 16.36
C ASP A 664 27.91 11.39 16.50
N LEU A 665 29.14 11.54 15.92
CA LEU A 665 30.12 10.47 15.87
C LEU A 665 30.66 10.08 17.27
N ASP A 666 30.74 11.03 18.20
CA ASP A 666 31.23 10.75 19.57
C ASP A 666 30.19 9.98 20.38
N ASP A 667 28.89 10.34 20.23
CA ASP A 667 27.79 9.60 20.81
C ASP A 667 27.67 8.19 20.18
N LEU A 668 27.82 8.10 18.85
CA LEU A 668 27.84 6.82 18.13
C LEU A 668 28.97 5.92 18.65
N ARG A 669 30.20 6.44 18.71
CA ARG A 669 31.37 5.69 19.18
C ARG A 669 31.17 5.20 20.61
N THR A 670 30.64 6.05 21.48
CA THR A 670 30.34 5.71 22.88
C THR A 670 29.34 4.57 22.96
N LYS A 671 28.24 4.67 22.25
CA LYS A 671 27.13 3.68 22.28
C LYS A 671 27.51 2.37 21.59
N ALA A 672 28.23 2.44 20.47
CA ALA A 672 28.73 1.28 19.77
C ALA A 672 29.76 0.49 20.62
N THR A 673 30.68 1.19 21.26
CA THR A 673 31.65 0.57 22.17
C THR A 673 30.95 -0.06 23.38
N ALA A 674 29.95 0.62 23.96
CA ALA A 674 29.15 0.09 25.06
C ALA A 674 28.34 -1.15 24.68
N ALA A 675 27.86 -1.21 23.44
CA ALA A 675 27.17 -2.38 22.89
C ALA A 675 28.12 -3.57 22.68
N GLY A 676 29.36 -3.31 22.25
CA GLY A 676 30.42 -4.31 22.06
C GLY A 676 29.94 -5.53 21.27
N GLN A 677 30.08 -6.73 21.87
CA GLN A 677 29.66 -8.00 21.24
C GLN A 677 28.14 -8.17 21.10
N GLN A 678 27.34 -7.28 21.69
CA GLN A 678 25.88 -7.29 21.51
C GLN A 678 25.45 -6.43 20.34
N LEU A 679 26.34 -5.68 19.69
CA LEU A 679 26.01 -4.86 18.54
C LEU A 679 25.63 -5.76 17.35
N ALA A 680 24.37 -5.71 16.95
CA ALA A 680 23.86 -6.41 15.76
C ALA A 680 23.97 -5.53 14.52
N ALA A 681 23.49 -4.30 14.61
CA ALA A 681 23.41 -3.40 13.48
C ALA A 681 23.34 -1.92 13.89
N ILE A 682 23.63 -1.04 12.94
CA ILE A 682 23.09 0.31 12.86
C ILE A 682 22.05 0.37 11.77
N MET A 683 20.97 1.15 11.96
CA MET A 683 19.96 1.43 10.94
C MET A 683 19.89 2.93 10.70
N ILE A 684 20.41 3.40 9.57
CA ILE A 684 20.57 4.81 9.22
C ILE A 684 19.83 5.14 7.93
N THR A 685 19.12 6.26 7.89
CA THR A 685 18.49 6.79 6.67
C THR A 685 19.51 7.60 5.87
N TYR A 686 19.61 7.37 4.54
CA TYR A 686 20.60 8.05 3.71
C TYR A 686 20.05 8.41 2.32
N PRO A 687 20.12 9.72 1.87
CA PRO A 687 20.46 10.87 2.70
C PRO A 687 19.55 11.00 3.92
N SER A 688 20.00 11.74 4.94
CA SER A 688 19.26 11.82 6.20
C SER A 688 17.91 12.52 6.00
N THR A 689 16.92 12.21 6.84
CA THR A 689 15.63 12.93 6.86
C THR A 689 15.76 14.41 7.22
N HIS A 690 16.96 14.90 7.56
CA HIS A 690 17.26 16.32 7.69
C HIS A 690 17.50 17.01 6.33
N GLY A 691 17.40 16.26 5.21
CA GLY A 691 17.63 16.78 3.86
C GLY A 691 19.10 17.00 3.51
N VAL A 692 20.02 16.37 4.25
CA VAL A 692 21.48 16.51 4.05
C VAL A 692 22.15 15.15 3.83
N PHE A 693 23.25 15.17 3.08
CA PHE A 693 24.14 14.02 2.98
C PHE A 693 25.01 13.93 4.23
N GLU A 694 25.03 12.79 4.88
CA GLU A 694 25.96 12.48 5.97
C GLU A 694 27.37 12.32 5.40
N GLU A 695 28.24 13.29 5.70
CA GLU A 695 29.64 13.29 5.17
C GLU A 695 30.45 12.13 5.68
N ALA A 696 30.23 11.72 6.95
CA ALA A 696 31.00 10.68 7.63
C ALA A 696 30.46 9.27 7.41
N ILE A 697 29.56 9.03 6.42
CA ILE A 697 28.90 7.73 6.25
C ILE A 697 29.90 6.56 6.17
N GLY A 698 31.04 6.73 5.50
CA GLY A 698 32.07 5.71 5.42
C GLY A 698 32.71 5.39 6.77
N GLU A 699 32.96 6.41 7.62
CA GLU A 699 33.46 6.23 8.98
C GLU A 699 32.45 5.54 9.88
N ILE A 700 31.16 5.91 9.76
CA ILE A 700 30.06 5.26 10.48
C ILE A 700 30.01 3.78 10.15
N CYS A 701 30.06 3.44 8.87
CA CYS A 701 30.09 2.04 8.41
C CYS A 701 31.29 1.29 9.01
N GLY A 702 32.49 1.88 8.92
CA GLY A 702 33.71 1.29 9.47
C GLY A 702 33.63 1.02 10.96
N MET A 703 33.17 1.99 11.76
CA MET A 703 33.01 1.83 13.22
C MET A 703 32.10 0.65 13.60
N VAL A 704 31.03 0.45 12.85
CA VAL A 704 30.08 -0.64 13.11
C VAL A 704 30.66 -1.99 12.70
N HIS A 705 31.32 -2.06 11.54
CA HIS A 705 31.97 -3.27 11.04
C HIS A 705 33.13 -3.72 11.93
N ASP A 706 33.94 -2.79 12.43
CA ASP A 706 35.07 -3.08 13.35
C ASP A 706 34.60 -3.76 14.65
N LEU A 707 33.34 -3.52 15.05
CA LEU A 707 32.72 -4.16 16.21
C LEU A 707 31.91 -5.42 15.82
N GLY A 708 31.92 -5.81 14.53
CA GLY A 708 31.20 -6.98 14.00
C GLY A 708 29.72 -6.81 13.80
N GLY A 709 29.22 -5.58 13.88
CA GLY A 709 27.83 -5.23 13.51
C GLY A 709 27.65 -5.13 11.98
N GLN A 710 26.41 -5.01 11.53
CA GLN A 710 26.03 -4.81 10.13
C GLN A 710 25.44 -3.41 9.92
N VAL A 711 25.60 -2.88 8.72
CA VAL A 711 25.09 -1.54 8.37
C VAL A 711 23.82 -1.68 7.52
N TYR A 712 22.71 -1.30 8.11
CA TYR A 712 21.43 -1.17 7.43
C TYR A 712 21.25 0.28 6.99
N VAL A 713 21.19 0.53 5.68
CA VAL A 713 20.84 1.84 5.15
C VAL A 713 19.37 1.82 4.73
N ASP A 714 18.57 2.67 5.37
CA ASP A 714 17.21 2.95 4.91
C ASP A 714 17.29 3.70 3.58
N GLY A 715 17.10 2.94 2.51
CA GLY A 715 17.10 3.38 1.11
C GLY A 715 15.69 3.56 0.56
N ALA A 716 14.70 3.78 1.40
CA ALA A 716 13.32 3.97 0.99
C ALA A 716 13.17 5.07 -0.07
N ASN A 717 14.00 6.11 0.01
CA ASN A 717 14.08 7.17 -0.97
C ASN A 717 15.50 7.27 -1.53
N LEU A 718 15.67 6.96 -2.82
CA LEU A 718 16.94 7.04 -3.54
C LEU A 718 17.02 8.26 -4.48
N ASN A 719 16.11 9.21 -4.39
CA ASN A 719 16.02 10.35 -5.32
C ASN A 719 17.26 11.24 -5.37
N ALA A 720 18.13 11.18 -4.36
CA ALA A 720 19.40 11.89 -4.36
C ALA A 720 20.61 10.97 -4.65
N LEU A 721 20.41 9.68 -4.92
CA LEU A 721 21.49 8.72 -5.01
C LEU A 721 21.63 8.07 -6.39
N VAL A 722 20.53 7.83 -7.11
CA VAL A 722 20.56 7.06 -8.38
C VAL A 722 21.50 7.73 -9.39
N GLY A 723 22.49 6.98 -9.86
CA GLY A 723 23.51 7.48 -10.79
C GLY A 723 24.58 8.37 -10.17
N LEU A 724 24.53 8.65 -8.86
CA LEU A 724 25.51 9.47 -8.14
C LEU A 724 26.26 8.71 -7.06
N ALA A 725 25.58 7.85 -6.31
CA ALA A 725 26.17 7.06 -5.24
C ALA A 725 25.44 5.71 -5.08
N GLN A 726 26.16 4.69 -4.63
CA GLN A 726 25.66 3.32 -4.47
C GLN A 726 25.80 2.87 -3.01
N PRO A 727 24.71 2.65 -2.28
CA PRO A 727 24.76 2.22 -0.88
C PRO A 727 25.62 0.97 -0.66
N GLY A 728 25.48 -0.04 -1.51
CA GLY A 728 26.28 -1.27 -1.43
C GLY A 728 27.78 -1.08 -1.66
N ARG A 729 28.23 0.09 -2.13
CA ARG A 729 29.65 0.40 -2.37
C ARG A 729 30.27 1.27 -1.29
N PHE A 730 29.51 2.16 -0.65
CA PHE A 730 30.05 3.02 0.41
C PHE A 730 30.03 2.39 1.80
N GLY A 731 29.59 1.13 1.93
CA GLY A 731 29.72 0.38 3.19
C GLY A 731 28.41 -0.16 3.77
N ALA A 732 27.26 0.03 3.11
CA ALA A 732 26.03 -0.59 3.55
C ALA A 732 26.00 -2.10 3.24
N ASP A 733 25.44 -2.89 4.14
CA ASP A 733 25.28 -4.34 3.99
C ASP A 733 23.89 -4.71 3.46
N VAL A 734 22.90 -3.90 3.80
CA VAL A 734 21.50 -4.11 3.38
C VAL A 734 20.77 -2.78 3.27
N SER A 735 19.82 -2.71 2.31
CA SER A 735 18.83 -1.64 2.22
C SER A 735 17.48 -2.22 1.81
N HIS A 736 16.39 -1.61 2.29
CA HIS A 736 15.12 -1.75 1.59
C HIS A 736 14.93 -0.56 0.64
N LEU A 737 14.12 -0.78 -0.38
CA LEU A 737 13.81 0.20 -1.41
C LEU A 737 12.29 0.37 -1.46
N ASN A 738 11.80 1.60 -1.70
CA ASN A 738 10.38 1.81 -1.96
C ASN A 738 10.19 2.16 -3.44
N LEU A 739 9.77 1.17 -4.25
CA LEU A 739 9.57 1.41 -5.69
C LEU A 739 8.47 2.43 -5.96
N HIS A 740 7.55 2.63 -4.99
CA HIS A 740 6.52 3.66 -5.02
C HIS A 740 7.02 5.08 -4.64
N LYS A 741 8.34 5.28 -4.56
CA LYS A 741 9.00 6.58 -4.42
C LYS A 741 9.86 6.85 -5.66
N THR A 742 11.11 6.40 -5.67
CA THR A 742 12.09 6.70 -6.72
C THR A 742 11.75 6.05 -8.07
N PHE A 743 11.01 4.94 -8.10
CA PHE A 743 10.78 4.12 -9.30
C PHE A 743 9.33 4.08 -9.78
N CYS A 744 8.59 5.17 -9.58
CA CYS A 744 7.30 5.52 -10.20
C CYS A 744 6.10 4.58 -9.92
N ILE A 745 6.16 3.64 -9.00
CA ILE A 745 4.94 2.94 -8.60
C ILE A 745 4.02 3.93 -7.87
N PRO A 746 2.73 3.99 -8.19
CA PRO A 746 1.83 5.00 -7.64
C PRO A 746 1.55 4.81 -6.15
N HIS A 747 1.25 5.91 -5.45
CA HIS A 747 0.91 5.87 -4.02
C HIS A 747 -0.52 5.42 -3.73
N GLY A 748 -1.46 5.57 -4.67
CA GLY A 748 -2.82 5.03 -4.62
C GLY A 748 -3.64 5.36 -3.36
N GLY A 749 -3.39 6.51 -2.74
CA GLY A 749 -4.07 6.89 -1.49
C GLY A 749 -3.54 6.18 -0.24
N GLY A 750 -2.40 5.49 -0.33
CA GLY A 750 -1.77 4.74 0.75
C GLY A 750 -1.47 3.27 0.41
N GLY A 751 -1.18 3.01 -0.81
CA GLY A 751 -0.86 1.74 -1.47
C GLY A 751 -1.53 1.65 -2.83
N PRO A 752 -0.85 0.97 -3.78
CA PRO A 752 -0.15 -0.30 -3.60
C PRO A 752 1.24 -0.18 -2.95
N GLY A 753 1.59 -1.16 -2.11
CA GLY A 753 2.89 -1.28 -1.45
C GLY A 753 3.82 -2.26 -2.16
N VAL A 754 5.11 -1.92 -2.22
CA VAL A 754 6.20 -2.83 -2.59
C VAL A 754 7.51 -2.28 -2.00
N GLY A 755 8.33 -3.16 -1.45
CA GLY A 755 9.55 -2.75 -0.75
C GLY A 755 10.68 -3.77 -0.89
N PRO A 756 11.34 -3.87 -2.07
CA PRO A 756 12.46 -4.77 -2.26
C PRO A 756 13.54 -4.63 -1.18
N VAL A 757 14.18 -5.73 -0.86
CA VAL A 757 15.35 -5.75 0.01
C VAL A 757 16.59 -6.12 -0.80
N ALA A 758 17.61 -5.26 -0.75
CA ALA A 758 18.89 -5.41 -1.44
C ALA A 758 20.01 -5.68 -0.42
N VAL A 759 20.88 -6.65 -0.69
CA VAL A 759 21.87 -7.11 0.27
C VAL A 759 23.23 -7.41 -0.37
N ARG A 760 24.29 -7.33 0.46
CA ARG A 760 25.62 -7.85 0.13
C ARG A 760 25.63 -9.38 0.13
N ALA A 761 26.57 -9.97 -0.57
CA ALA A 761 26.66 -11.42 -0.81
C ALA A 761 26.57 -12.28 0.46
N HIS A 762 27.14 -11.84 1.59
CA HIS A 762 27.12 -12.61 2.83
C HIS A 762 25.74 -12.66 3.50
N LEU A 763 24.83 -11.72 3.18
CA LEU A 763 23.45 -11.72 3.66
C LEU A 763 22.48 -12.41 2.68
N ALA A 764 22.88 -12.66 1.44
CA ALA A 764 22.03 -13.25 0.41
C ALA A 764 21.37 -14.59 0.79
N PRO A 765 22.05 -15.51 1.53
CA PRO A 765 21.43 -16.76 1.95
C PRO A 765 20.26 -16.62 2.93
N PHE A 766 20.05 -15.44 3.49
CA PHE A 766 19.02 -15.13 4.49
C PHE A 766 17.89 -14.27 3.94
N LEU A 767 17.87 -14.03 2.63
CA LEU A 767 16.74 -13.37 1.96
C LEU A 767 15.48 -14.24 2.01
N PRO A 768 14.28 -13.64 1.90
CA PRO A 768 13.02 -14.39 1.86
C PRO A 768 13.00 -15.44 0.74
N GLY A 769 12.64 -16.67 1.10
CA GLY A 769 12.40 -17.77 0.17
C GLY A 769 10.93 -17.94 -0.20
N ASP A 770 10.60 -18.99 -0.95
CA ASP A 770 9.22 -19.30 -1.33
C ASP A 770 8.38 -19.64 -0.08
N PRO A 771 7.24 -18.98 0.16
CA PRO A 771 6.42 -19.23 1.34
C PRO A 771 5.76 -20.62 1.38
N THR A 772 5.76 -21.36 0.28
CA THR A 772 5.23 -22.73 0.23
C THR A 772 6.30 -23.81 0.45
N ASP A 773 7.57 -23.44 0.46
CA ASP A 773 8.66 -24.37 0.76
C ASP A 773 8.61 -24.85 2.22
N SER A 774 8.89 -26.12 2.41
CA SER A 774 8.98 -26.72 3.75
C SER A 774 10.31 -26.33 4.43
N GLY A 775 10.21 -25.74 5.61
CA GLY A 775 11.36 -25.35 6.44
C GLY A 775 11.47 -23.83 6.69
N PRO A 776 12.51 -23.40 7.39
CA PRO A 776 12.72 -21.98 7.68
C PRO A 776 13.14 -21.24 6.38
N ASN A 777 12.19 -20.60 5.73
CA ASN A 777 12.36 -19.90 4.44
C ASN A 777 12.37 -18.37 4.57
N HIS A 778 12.18 -17.83 5.78
CA HIS A 778 12.16 -16.38 6.07
C HIS A 778 11.14 -15.59 5.23
N ALA A 779 10.09 -16.23 4.70
CA ALA A 779 9.08 -15.56 3.91
C ALA A 779 8.38 -14.44 4.72
N VAL A 780 8.23 -13.26 4.10
CA VAL A 780 7.62 -12.07 4.71
C VAL A 780 6.30 -11.67 4.05
N ALA A 781 5.92 -12.34 2.98
CA ALA A 781 4.67 -12.14 2.25
C ALA A 781 4.07 -13.48 1.82
N ALA A 782 2.76 -13.50 1.56
CA ALA A 782 2.02 -14.70 1.16
C ALA A 782 2.38 -15.21 -0.25
N ALA A 783 2.92 -14.36 -1.12
CA ALA A 783 3.29 -14.72 -2.48
C ALA A 783 4.81 -14.62 -2.70
N PRO A 784 5.39 -15.47 -3.58
CA PRO A 784 6.85 -15.50 -3.80
C PRO A 784 7.46 -14.15 -4.21
N TYR A 785 6.68 -13.33 -4.93
CA TYR A 785 7.11 -12.00 -5.42
C TYR A 785 6.23 -10.85 -4.91
N GLY A 786 5.49 -11.08 -3.81
CA GLY A 786 4.70 -10.05 -3.13
C GLY A 786 3.73 -9.30 -4.06
N SER A 787 4.04 -8.04 -4.33
CA SER A 787 3.21 -7.15 -5.19
C SER A 787 3.62 -7.22 -6.66
N ALA A 788 3.62 -8.40 -7.26
CA ALA A 788 4.21 -8.67 -8.57
C ALA A 788 3.57 -7.87 -9.73
N SER A 789 2.24 -7.65 -9.73
CA SER A 789 1.56 -7.04 -10.88
C SER A 789 1.90 -5.57 -11.12
N ILE A 790 2.52 -4.89 -10.15
CA ILE A 790 2.96 -3.50 -10.30
C ILE A 790 4.45 -3.35 -10.60
N LEU A 791 5.22 -4.44 -10.63
CA LEU A 791 6.64 -4.42 -10.97
C LEU A 791 6.91 -3.96 -12.42
N PRO A 792 6.03 -4.23 -13.40
CA PRO A 792 6.15 -3.69 -14.74
C PRO A 792 6.32 -2.17 -14.79
N ILE A 793 5.73 -1.42 -13.85
CA ILE A 793 5.85 0.04 -13.77
C ILE A 793 7.32 0.46 -13.58
N SER A 794 8.00 -0.12 -12.60
CA SER A 794 9.41 0.21 -12.33
C SER A 794 10.33 -0.30 -13.43
N TRP A 795 10.02 -1.47 -14.03
CA TRP A 795 10.75 -1.98 -15.18
C TRP A 795 10.66 -1.01 -16.36
N MET A 796 9.44 -0.52 -16.68
CA MET A 796 9.20 0.48 -17.72
C MET A 796 9.94 1.78 -17.43
N TYR A 797 9.83 2.32 -16.21
CA TYR A 797 10.50 3.56 -15.82
C TYR A 797 12.01 3.48 -16.04
N ILE A 798 12.67 2.42 -15.51
CA ILE A 798 14.12 2.26 -15.63
C ILE A 798 14.50 2.08 -17.12
N ARG A 799 13.72 1.35 -17.89
CA ARG A 799 13.99 1.10 -19.29
C ARG A 799 13.83 2.36 -20.17
N LEU A 800 12.82 3.17 -19.86
CA LEU A 800 12.53 4.43 -20.54
C LEU A 800 13.56 5.53 -20.21
N MET A 801 14.00 5.60 -18.95
CA MET A 801 14.97 6.59 -18.50
C MET A 801 16.41 6.22 -18.88
N GLY A 802 16.76 4.94 -18.87
CA GLY A 802 18.14 4.50 -19.07
C GLY A 802 19.12 5.04 -18.02
N ALA A 803 20.39 4.72 -18.18
CA ALA A 803 21.45 5.11 -17.22
C ALA A 803 21.57 6.63 -17.07
N GLN A 804 21.59 7.38 -18.17
CA GLN A 804 21.76 8.82 -18.16
C GLN A 804 20.51 9.53 -17.66
N GLY A 805 19.32 9.17 -18.13
CA GLY A 805 18.08 9.81 -17.70
C GLY A 805 17.81 9.65 -16.21
N LEU A 806 18.16 8.50 -15.61
CA LEU A 806 18.06 8.31 -14.15
C LEU A 806 19.00 9.24 -13.39
N ARG A 807 20.23 9.45 -13.87
CA ARG A 807 21.17 10.40 -13.28
C ARG A 807 20.66 11.84 -13.40
N ASP A 808 20.13 12.20 -14.56
CA ASP A 808 19.58 13.54 -14.83
C ASP A 808 18.36 13.82 -13.95
N ALA A 809 17.48 12.83 -13.75
CA ALA A 809 16.35 12.89 -12.82
C ALA A 809 16.83 13.18 -11.38
N THR A 810 17.86 12.47 -10.91
CA THR A 810 18.46 12.73 -9.58
C THR A 810 19.02 14.14 -9.48
N GLY A 811 19.71 14.60 -10.52
CA GLY A 811 20.24 15.96 -10.60
C GLY A 811 19.14 17.04 -10.55
N ALA A 812 18.07 16.83 -11.32
CA ALA A 812 16.91 17.74 -11.34
C ALA A 812 16.18 17.77 -9.99
N ALA A 813 16.06 16.64 -9.30
CA ALA A 813 15.47 16.59 -7.96
C ALA A 813 16.29 17.41 -6.94
N ILE A 814 17.61 17.27 -6.95
CA ILE A 814 18.52 18.07 -6.09
C ILE A 814 18.44 19.55 -6.46
N LEU A 815 18.40 19.89 -7.75
CA LEU A 815 18.29 21.27 -8.22
C LEU A 815 16.97 21.91 -7.75
N SER A 816 15.85 21.22 -7.91
CA SER A 816 14.53 21.72 -7.52
C SER A 816 14.42 21.98 -6.02
N ALA A 817 14.97 21.09 -5.18
CA ALA A 817 14.98 21.29 -3.72
C ALA A 817 15.85 22.50 -3.31
N ASN A 818 17.03 22.65 -3.91
CA ASN A 818 17.90 23.79 -3.65
C ASN A 818 17.32 25.11 -4.16
N TYR A 819 16.64 25.09 -5.29
CA TYR A 819 15.94 26.27 -5.83
C TYR A 819 14.84 26.75 -4.88
N ILE A 820 13.99 25.85 -4.38
CA ILE A 820 12.96 26.18 -3.38
C ILE A 820 13.60 26.74 -2.11
N ALA A 821 14.62 26.07 -1.59
CA ALA A 821 15.35 26.51 -0.40
C ALA A 821 15.91 27.93 -0.56
N ARG A 822 16.45 28.28 -1.74
CA ARG A 822 16.95 29.62 -2.07
C ARG A 822 15.84 30.64 -2.23
N ARG A 823 14.76 30.29 -2.93
CA ARG A 823 13.61 31.18 -3.19
C ARG A 823 12.87 31.57 -1.90
N LEU A 824 12.87 30.70 -0.92
CA LEU A 824 12.14 30.89 0.34
C LEU A 824 13.03 31.34 1.52
N GLU A 825 14.34 31.44 1.35
CA GLU A 825 15.32 31.64 2.43
C GLU A 825 15.03 32.80 3.36
N ASP A 826 14.69 33.98 2.78
CA ASP A 826 14.41 35.21 3.54
C ASP A 826 13.06 35.13 4.30
N ALA A 827 12.14 34.31 3.81
CA ALA A 827 10.79 34.17 4.37
C ALA A 827 10.71 33.00 5.37
N TYR A 828 11.35 31.88 5.05
CA TYR A 828 11.38 30.64 5.80
C TYR A 828 12.79 30.04 5.77
N PRO A 829 13.62 30.28 6.78
CA PRO A 829 15.00 29.76 6.80
C PRO A 829 15.01 28.24 6.64
N THR A 830 15.94 27.73 5.84
CA THR A 830 16.23 26.29 5.77
C THR A 830 17.02 25.87 7.00
N LEU A 831 16.47 24.90 7.76
CA LEU A 831 17.00 24.52 9.07
C LEU A 831 18.34 23.81 9.00
N TYR A 832 18.51 22.87 8.06
CA TYR A 832 19.71 22.09 7.88
C TYR A 832 20.24 22.24 6.45
N ARG A 833 21.57 22.32 6.35
CA ARG A 833 22.30 22.38 5.08
C ARG A 833 23.60 21.59 5.23
N GLY A 834 24.08 21.00 4.15
CA GLY A 834 25.40 20.41 4.09
C GLY A 834 26.51 21.47 4.27
N GLU A 835 27.74 21.03 4.43
CA GLU A 835 28.92 21.88 4.71
C GLU A 835 29.10 23.06 3.72
N ARG A 836 28.67 22.87 2.45
CA ARG A 836 28.76 23.89 1.39
C ARG A 836 27.48 24.71 1.22
N GLY A 837 26.50 24.57 2.13
CA GLY A 837 25.30 25.39 2.15
C GLY A 837 24.15 24.88 1.28
N TYR A 838 24.24 23.68 0.70
CA TYR A 838 23.20 23.06 -0.14
C TYR A 838 22.46 21.94 0.60
N VAL A 839 21.29 21.57 0.08
CA VAL A 839 20.46 20.45 0.54
C VAL A 839 20.50 19.31 -0.47
N GLY A 840 20.04 18.13 -0.08
CA GLY A 840 19.82 17.00 -0.97
C GLY A 840 18.58 17.23 -1.87
N HIS A 841 17.72 16.20 -1.98
CA HIS A 841 16.48 16.24 -2.79
C HIS A 841 15.28 16.82 -2.04
N GLU A 842 15.44 17.19 -0.78
CA GLU A 842 14.42 17.80 0.08
C GLU A 842 15.03 18.85 1.00
N CYS A 843 14.21 19.78 1.49
CA CYS A 843 14.63 20.82 2.43
C CYS A 843 13.64 20.97 3.58
N ILE A 844 14.14 21.41 4.74
CA ILE A 844 13.33 21.67 5.94
C ILE A 844 13.23 23.17 6.17
N LEU A 845 12.02 23.71 6.03
CA LEU A 845 11.70 25.11 6.31
C LEU A 845 11.35 25.28 7.79
N ASP A 846 12.04 26.20 8.46
CA ASP A 846 11.88 26.45 9.90
C ASP A 846 10.84 27.53 10.18
N LEU A 847 9.73 27.17 10.84
CA LEU A 847 8.68 28.08 11.24
C LEU A 847 8.64 28.34 12.75
N ARG A 848 9.57 27.81 13.53
CA ARG A 848 9.55 27.87 15.01
C ARG A 848 9.62 29.30 15.52
N GLN A 849 10.44 30.15 14.92
CA GLN A 849 10.52 31.58 15.32
C GLN A 849 9.24 32.32 14.92
N ILE A 850 8.69 32.06 13.73
CA ILE A 850 7.41 32.61 13.27
C ILE A 850 6.29 32.26 14.23
N THR A 851 6.20 30.98 14.64
CA THR A 851 5.19 30.53 15.60
C THR A 851 5.35 31.23 16.96
N LYS A 852 6.57 31.43 17.43
CA LYS A 852 6.84 32.13 18.69
C LYS A 852 6.41 33.60 18.65
N ASP A 853 6.65 34.28 17.52
CA ASP A 853 6.42 35.71 17.38
C ASP A 853 4.95 36.04 17.07
N THR A 854 4.24 35.19 16.36
CA THR A 854 2.90 35.47 15.80
C THR A 854 1.80 34.52 16.29
N GLY A 855 2.16 33.36 16.86
CA GLY A 855 1.22 32.30 17.21
C GLY A 855 0.76 31.45 16.01
N VAL A 856 1.18 31.78 14.78
CA VAL A 856 0.85 30.99 13.58
C VAL A 856 1.64 29.68 13.59
N THR A 857 0.95 28.56 13.47
CA THR A 857 1.55 27.23 13.48
C THR A 857 1.79 26.68 12.08
N VAL A 858 2.60 25.60 11.96
CA VAL A 858 2.76 24.89 10.69
C VAL A 858 1.44 24.32 10.17
N ASP A 859 0.53 23.92 11.05
CA ASP A 859 -0.82 23.47 10.70
C ASP A 859 -1.64 24.59 10.04
N ASP A 860 -1.55 25.81 10.55
CA ASP A 860 -2.22 26.97 9.94
C ASP A 860 -1.72 27.24 8.53
N VAL A 861 -0.40 27.17 8.32
CA VAL A 861 0.23 27.33 6.99
C VAL A 861 -0.22 26.19 6.06
N ALA A 862 -0.22 24.95 6.55
CA ALA A 862 -0.67 23.79 5.78
C ALA A 862 -2.14 23.93 5.35
N LYS A 863 -3.03 24.31 6.26
CA LYS A 863 -4.45 24.54 5.93
C LYS A 863 -4.62 25.68 4.94
N ARG A 864 -3.82 26.75 5.05
CA ARG A 864 -3.88 27.87 4.11
C ARG A 864 -3.38 27.48 2.71
N LEU A 865 -2.36 26.63 2.58
CA LEU A 865 -1.90 26.09 1.30
C LEU A 865 -3.02 25.36 0.52
N MET A 866 -3.98 24.73 1.21
CA MET A 866 -5.15 24.11 0.54
C MET A 866 -5.99 25.14 -0.21
N ASP A 867 -6.11 26.38 0.30
CA ASP A 867 -6.78 27.48 -0.40
C ASP A 867 -6.01 27.95 -1.66
N TYR A 868 -4.69 27.75 -1.66
CA TYR A 868 -3.83 27.98 -2.84
C TYR A 868 -3.81 26.77 -3.80
N GLY A 869 -4.58 25.71 -3.49
CA GLY A 869 -4.71 24.52 -4.32
C GLY A 869 -3.51 23.58 -4.22
N PHE A 870 -2.83 23.52 -3.07
CA PHE A 870 -1.74 22.60 -2.79
C PHE A 870 -2.08 21.61 -1.68
N HIS A 871 -1.62 20.39 -1.85
CA HIS A 871 -1.37 19.51 -0.71
C HIS A 871 -0.15 20.07 0.03
N ALA A 872 -0.26 20.29 1.33
CA ALA A 872 0.85 20.86 2.09
C ALA A 872 2.02 19.88 2.24
N PRO A 873 3.25 20.39 2.42
CA PRO A 873 4.42 19.58 2.78
C PRO A 873 4.24 18.81 4.09
N THR A 874 5.14 17.88 4.36
CA THR A 874 5.15 17.11 5.62
C THR A 874 5.40 18.04 6.80
N MET A 875 4.50 17.97 7.78
CA MET A 875 4.51 18.86 8.96
C MET A 875 5.24 18.23 10.15
N SER A 876 6.05 19.03 10.84
CA SER A 876 6.63 18.68 12.16
C SER A 876 7.40 17.35 12.16
N PHE A 877 8.04 17.02 11.06
CA PHE A 877 8.92 15.86 10.89
C PHE A 877 10.17 16.26 10.10
N PRO A 878 11.37 15.80 10.48
CA PRO A 878 11.70 15.13 11.76
C PRO A 878 11.72 16.09 12.95
N VAL A 879 11.61 17.39 12.71
CA VAL A 879 11.66 18.45 13.74
C VAL A 879 10.29 19.11 13.91
N ILE A 880 9.84 19.21 15.15
CA ILE A 880 8.56 19.87 15.47
C ILE A 880 8.60 21.35 15.07
N GLY A 881 7.55 21.84 14.42
CA GLY A 881 7.44 23.25 13.99
C GLY A 881 8.13 23.57 12.68
N THR A 882 8.38 22.57 11.84
CA THR A 882 8.97 22.71 10.51
C THR A 882 8.06 22.13 9.42
N LEU A 883 8.35 22.51 8.15
CA LEU A 883 7.79 21.91 6.95
C LEU A 883 8.92 21.25 6.15
N MET A 884 8.76 19.98 5.80
CA MET A 884 9.70 19.25 4.96
C MET A 884 9.15 19.20 3.53
N VAL A 885 9.91 19.74 2.58
CA VAL A 885 9.51 19.93 1.18
C VAL A 885 10.39 19.08 0.27
N GLU A 886 9.77 18.21 -0.51
CA GLU A 886 10.40 17.43 -1.60
C GLU A 886 9.64 17.70 -2.91
N PRO A 887 10.24 18.46 -3.87
CA PRO A 887 9.54 18.83 -5.10
C PRO A 887 9.55 17.75 -6.19
N THR A 888 10.44 16.78 -6.14
CA THR A 888 10.75 15.80 -7.17
C THR A 888 11.36 16.40 -8.48
N GLU A 889 11.81 15.54 -9.38
CA GLU A 889 12.34 15.93 -10.69
C GLU A 889 11.26 16.17 -11.75
N SER A 890 10.05 15.63 -11.53
CA SER A 890 9.00 15.63 -12.55
C SER A 890 8.14 16.92 -12.53
N GLU A 891 8.34 17.80 -11.55
CA GLU A 891 7.60 19.04 -11.46
C GLU A 891 8.25 20.15 -12.30
N THR A 892 7.44 20.87 -13.06
CA THR A 892 7.93 21.98 -13.89
C THR A 892 8.34 23.17 -13.04
N LEU A 893 9.28 24.00 -13.54
CA LEU A 893 9.67 25.25 -12.88
C LEU A 893 8.46 26.14 -12.60
N ARG A 894 7.49 26.19 -13.52
CA ARG A 894 6.26 26.98 -13.33
C ARG A 894 5.45 26.51 -12.11
N GLU A 895 5.37 25.21 -11.87
CA GLU A 895 4.64 24.68 -10.72
C GLU A 895 5.42 24.87 -9.41
N ILE A 896 6.74 24.74 -9.47
CA ILE A 896 7.64 25.05 -8.34
C ILE A 896 7.54 26.52 -7.96
N ASP A 897 7.55 27.43 -8.94
CA ASP A 897 7.36 28.86 -8.71
C ASP A 897 5.98 29.17 -8.13
N ARG A 898 4.93 28.53 -8.62
CA ARG A 898 3.57 28.67 -8.07
C ARG A 898 3.53 28.29 -6.58
N PHE A 899 4.25 27.24 -6.19
CA PHE A 899 4.39 26.85 -4.78
C PHE A 899 5.16 27.90 -3.98
N CYS A 900 6.29 28.40 -4.49
CA CYS A 900 7.07 29.46 -3.84
C CYS A 900 6.25 30.75 -3.67
N GLU A 901 5.50 31.16 -4.70
CA GLU A 901 4.61 32.33 -4.64
C GLU A 901 3.50 32.16 -3.59
N ALA A 902 2.91 30.98 -3.48
CA ALA A 902 1.93 30.68 -2.44
C ALA A 902 2.54 30.81 -1.04
N MET A 903 3.72 30.24 -0.82
CA MET A 903 4.44 30.34 0.46
C MET A 903 4.80 31.80 0.80
N LEU A 904 5.28 32.58 -0.16
CA LEU A 904 5.61 34.03 0.04
C LEU A 904 4.35 34.85 0.33
N ALA A 905 3.23 34.56 -0.34
CA ALA A 905 1.96 35.22 -0.07
C ALA A 905 1.45 34.89 1.36
N ILE A 906 1.57 33.63 1.79
CA ILE A 906 1.26 33.20 3.17
C ILE A 906 2.18 33.91 4.17
N ARG A 907 3.48 34.11 3.84
CA ARG A 907 4.39 34.87 4.68
C ARG A 907 3.91 36.31 4.90
N SER A 908 3.44 36.98 3.84
CA SER A 908 2.84 38.34 3.94
C SER A 908 1.57 38.35 4.80
N GLU A 909 0.74 37.28 4.76
CA GLU A 909 -0.41 37.13 5.66
C GLU A 909 0.03 37.00 7.14
N ILE A 910 1.11 36.22 7.38
CA ILE A 910 1.71 36.08 8.72
C ILE A 910 2.23 37.41 9.26
N GLU A 911 2.85 38.24 8.42
CA GLU A 911 3.34 39.60 8.80
C GLU A 911 2.18 40.51 9.21
N ARG A 912 1.05 40.47 8.51
CA ARG A 912 -0.16 41.21 8.86
C ARG A 912 -0.74 40.78 10.22
N ILE A 913 -0.60 39.53 10.60
CA ILE A 913 -0.94 39.03 11.95
C ILE A 913 0.07 39.60 12.96
N GLY A 914 1.37 39.50 12.67
CA GLY A 914 2.44 40.00 13.53
C GLY A 914 2.39 41.48 13.82
N THR A 915 1.92 42.29 12.86
CA THR A 915 1.69 43.75 13.02
C THR A 915 0.37 44.08 13.71
N GLY A 916 -0.49 43.09 13.98
CA GLY A 916 -1.79 43.30 14.63
C GLY A 916 -2.88 43.79 13.68
N GLU A 917 -2.65 43.85 12.36
CA GLU A 917 -3.68 44.21 11.37
C GLU A 917 -4.84 43.17 11.39
N TRP A 918 -4.49 41.88 11.51
CA TRP A 918 -5.47 40.83 11.71
C TRP A 918 -5.29 40.12 13.07
N PRO A 919 -6.35 40.04 13.90
CA PRO A 919 -6.33 39.11 15.02
C PRO A 919 -6.14 37.67 14.51
N ILE A 920 -5.24 36.90 15.11
CA ILE A 920 -4.92 35.56 14.64
C ILE A 920 -6.15 34.67 14.49
N GLU A 921 -7.08 34.70 15.44
CA GLU A 921 -8.31 33.88 15.44
C GLU A 921 -9.27 34.21 14.30
N HIS A 922 -9.15 35.40 13.71
CA HIS A 922 -9.96 35.86 12.59
C HIS A 922 -9.16 35.98 11.28
N SER A 923 -7.91 35.52 11.27
CA SER A 923 -7.03 35.58 10.11
C SER A 923 -7.41 34.55 9.04
N PRO A 924 -6.99 34.75 7.76
CA PRO A 924 -7.16 33.72 6.72
C PRO A 924 -6.53 32.38 7.09
N LEU A 925 -5.38 32.38 7.78
CA LEU A 925 -4.66 31.16 8.17
C LEU A 925 -5.46 30.31 9.18
N ARG A 926 -6.04 30.95 10.20
CA ARG A 926 -6.81 30.23 11.21
C ARG A 926 -8.16 29.73 10.70
N ASN A 927 -8.73 30.47 9.73
CA ASN A 927 -10.03 30.14 9.13
C ASN A 927 -9.92 29.25 7.86
N SER A 928 -8.72 28.87 7.45
CA SER A 928 -8.49 27.96 6.33
C SER A 928 -8.72 26.50 6.73
N PRO A 929 -9.10 25.65 5.75
CA PRO A 929 -9.41 25.97 4.38
C PRO A 929 -10.81 26.54 4.21
N HIS A 930 -11.01 27.42 3.19
CA HIS A 930 -12.29 28.04 2.88
C HIS A 930 -13.08 27.16 1.88
N THR A 931 -14.24 26.69 2.28
CA THR A 931 -15.15 25.96 1.39
C THR A 931 -15.99 26.91 0.54
N ALA A 932 -16.61 26.40 -0.53
CA ALA A 932 -17.57 27.17 -1.31
C ALA A 932 -18.77 27.61 -0.47
N GLU A 933 -19.24 26.78 0.47
CA GLU A 933 -20.34 27.10 1.38
C GLU A 933 -20.00 28.23 2.35
N ASP A 934 -18.76 28.24 2.90
CA ASP A 934 -18.30 29.32 3.79
C ASP A 934 -18.35 30.68 3.09
N LEU A 935 -18.09 30.72 1.78
CA LEU A 935 -18.12 31.95 0.99
C LEU A 935 -19.54 32.43 0.70
N LEU A 936 -20.53 31.56 0.71
CA LEU A 936 -21.94 31.88 0.49
C LEU A 936 -22.67 32.27 1.78
N GLY A 937 -22.14 31.85 2.93
CA GLY A 937 -22.68 32.15 4.26
C GLY A 937 -22.39 33.57 4.73
N ASP A 938 -22.68 33.85 6.01
CA ASP A 938 -22.32 35.11 6.67
C ASP A 938 -20.80 35.28 6.75
N TRP A 939 -20.35 36.54 6.52
CA TRP A 939 -18.92 36.83 6.49
C TRP A 939 -18.54 37.89 7.52
N ASN A 940 -18.10 37.47 8.66
CA ASN A 940 -17.69 38.35 9.78
C ASN A 940 -16.16 38.35 9.97
N ARG A 941 -15.41 38.30 8.87
CA ARG A 941 -13.95 38.23 8.88
C ARG A 941 -13.33 39.57 8.47
N PRO A 942 -12.14 39.93 8.96
CA PRO A 942 -11.49 41.23 8.68
C PRO A 942 -10.91 41.31 7.24
N TYR A 943 -11.04 40.30 6.44
CA TYR A 943 -10.62 40.26 5.03
C TYR A 943 -11.83 39.94 4.14
N SER A 944 -11.73 40.24 2.85
CA SER A 944 -12.84 40.03 1.91
C SER A 944 -13.03 38.54 1.57
N ARG A 945 -14.23 38.15 1.14
CA ARG A 945 -14.52 36.83 0.57
C ARG A 945 -13.58 36.47 -0.57
N GLU A 946 -13.37 37.48 -1.45
CA GLU A 946 -12.49 37.33 -2.60
C GLU A 946 -11.05 37.00 -2.17
N TYR A 947 -10.53 37.69 -1.15
CA TYR A 947 -9.21 37.38 -0.59
C TYR A 947 -9.15 36.00 0.07
N GLY A 948 -10.21 35.58 0.75
CA GLY A 948 -10.29 34.21 1.30
C GLY A 948 -10.20 33.17 0.20
N ALA A 949 -10.98 33.34 -0.88
CA ALA A 949 -11.08 32.37 -1.98
C ALA A 949 -9.92 32.46 -2.99
N TYR A 950 -9.50 33.66 -3.36
CA TYR A 950 -8.56 33.93 -4.43
C TYR A 950 -7.42 34.83 -3.93
N PRO A 951 -6.58 34.34 -3.00
CA PRO A 951 -5.48 35.15 -2.45
C PRO A 951 -4.44 35.55 -3.51
N LEU A 952 -4.34 34.79 -4.61
CA LEU A 952 -3.58 35.14 -5.80
C LEU A 952 -4.48 35.22 -7.04
N PRO A 953 -4.23 36.14 -7.98
CA PRO A 953 -5.01 36.26 -9.21
C PRO A 953 -4.99 34.98 -10.09
N THR A 954 -3.90 34.23 -10.07
CA THR A 954 -3.67 33.01 -10.84
C THR A 954 -4.65 31.88 -10.47
N LEU A 955 -5.20 31.92 -9.26
CA LEU A 955 -6.18 30.94 -8.81
C LEU A 955 -7.54 31.04 -9.52
N ARG A 956 -7.85 32.16 -10.18
CA ARG A 956 -9.15 32.33 -10.84
C ARG A 956 -9.41 31.36 -11.99
N SER A 957 -8.36 30.87 -12.63
CA SER A 957 -8.46 29.94 -13.77
C SER A 957 -8.58 28.48 -13.34
N ASN A 958 -8.09 28.12 -12.15
CA ASN A 958 -8.05 26.71 -11.70
C ASN A 958 -8.22 26.61 -10.18
N LYS A 959 -9.33 27.14 -9.65
CA LYS A 959 -9.63 27.10 -8.22
C LYS A 959 -10.20 25.72 -7.82
N TYR A 960 -9.54 25.10 -6.88
CA TYR A 960 -10.09 24.00 -6.12
C TYR A 960 -10.67 24.51 -4.79
N PHE A 961 -11.87 24.10 -4.44
CA PHE A 961 -12.48 24.37 -3.14
C PHE A 961 -12.49 23.11 -2.31
N PRO A 962 -11.80 23.08 -1.15
CA PRO A 962 -11.91 21.98 -0.21
C PRO A 962 -13.37 21.69 0.15
N PRO A 963 -13.78 20.42 0.20
CA PRO A 963 -15.19 20.06 0.48
C PRO A 963 -15.63 20.32 1.91
N VAL A 964 -14.69 20.40 2.86
CA VAL A 964 -14.93 20.68 4.29
C VAL A 964 -13.92 21.70 4.81
N SER A 965 -14.31 22.42 5.86
CA SER A 965 -13.41 23.30 6.61
C SER A 965 -12.48 22.49 7.52
N ARG A 966 -11.70 23.17 8.38
CA ARG A 966 -10.81 22.53 9.36
C ARG A 966 -11.55 21.51 10.22
N ILE A 967 -11.03 20.31 10.30
CA ILE A 967 -11.71 19.19 10.99
C ILE A 967 -11.35 19.14 12.48
N ASP A 968 -12.37 18.91 13.33
CA ASP A 968 -12.17 18.64 14.75
C ASP A 968 -11.78 17.17 14.99
N ALA A 969 -10.48 16.92 14.97
CA ALA A 969 -9.94 15.58 15.20
C ALA A 969 -10.25 15.05 16.62
N ALA A 970 -10.26 15.92 17.62
CA ALA A 970 -10.51 15.51 19.02
C ALA A 970 -11.97 15.10 19.25
N PHE A 971 -12.92 15.75 18.58
CA PHE A 971 -14.31 15.33 18.58
C PHE A 971 -14.48 13.91 18.04
N GLY A 972 -13.91 13.63 16.85
CA GLY A 972 -14.03 12.32 16.21
C GLY A 972 -13.37 11.18 17.01
N ASP A 973 -12.24 11.44 17.71
CA ASP A 973 -11.61 10.40 18.57
C ASP A 973 -12.40 10.11 19.86
N ARG A 974 -13.18 11.07 20.32
CA ARG A 974 -14.09 10.90 21.49
C ARG A 974 -15.39 10.22 21.10
N ASN A 975 -15.83 10.39 19.84
CA ASN A 975 -17.08 9.87 19.30
C ASN A 975 -16.78 8.97 18.09
N LEU A 976 -16.12 7.84 18.36
CA LEU A 976 -15.58 6.98 17.30
C LEU A 976 -16.69 6.29 16.50
N ILE A 977 -16.84 6.65 15.23
CA ILE A 977 -17.73 6.02 14.25
C ILE A 977 -16.86 5.66 13.03
N CYS A 978 -16.78 4.38 12.70
CA CYS A 978 -15.90 3.86 11.65
C CYS A 978 -16.63 3.00 10.61
N SER A 979 -17.92 3.20 10.43
CA SER A 979 -18.77 2.56 9.44
C SER A 979 -19.78 3.54 8.86
N CYS A 980 -20.33 3.21 7.69
CA CYS A 980 -21.47 3.91 7.11
C CYS A 980 -22.75 3.61 7.91
N GLU A 981 -23.65 4.57 8.00
CA GLU A 981 -24.95 4.36 8.64
C GLU A 981 -25.82 3.40 7.81
N PRO A 982 -26.60 2.51 8.44
CA PRO A 982 -27.55 1.65 7.74
C PRO A 982 -28.73 2.45 7.16
N LEU A 983 -29.45 1.87 6.18
CA LEU A 983 -30.59 2.53 5.52
C LEU A 983 -31.70 2.99 6.50
N GLU A 984 -31.89 2.27 7.58
CA GLU A 984 -32.89 2.55 8.61
C GLU A 984 -32.63 3.88 9.30
N ALA A 985 -31.36 4.29 9.48
CA ALA A 985 -31.01 5.59 10.05
C ALA A 985 -31.51 6.77 9.19
N TYR A 986 -31.60 6.57 7.88
CA TYR A 986 -32.16 7.57 6.97
C TYR A 986 -33.71 7.58 6.96
N ALA A 987 -34.36 6.46 7.27
CA ALA A 987 -35.81 6.37 7.37
C ALA A 987 -36.34 7.14 8.57
N GLU A 988 -35.67 7.04 9.73
CA GLU A 988 -36.03 7.79 10.95
C GLU A 988 -35.90 9.31 10.78
N ALA A 989 -34.86 9.77 10.04
CA ALA A 989 -34.69 11.18 9.73
C ALA A 989 -35.79 11.75 8.83
N SER A 990 -36.36 10.94 7.91
CA SER A 990 -37.43 11.36 7.01
C SER A 990 -38.79 11.52 7.73
N GLU A 991 -39.06 10.75 8.77
CA GLU A 991 -40.27 10.88 9.59
C GLU A 991 -40.23 12.12 10.50
N SER A 992 -39.06 12.54 10.97
CA SER A 992 -38.90 13.72 11.81
C SER A 992 -39.02 15.06 11.05
N VAL A 993 -38.78 15.07 9.74
CA VAL A 993 -38.91 16.25 8.86
C VAL A 993 -40.37 16.54 8.48
N GLY A 994 -41.27 15.53 8.61
CA GLY A 994 -42.69 15.67 8.31
C GLY A 994 -43.53 16.41 9.37
N SER A 995 -43.00 16.71 10.56
CA SER A 995 -43.78 17.28 11.66
C SER A 995 -43.18 18.53 12.35
N GLY A 996 -42.17 19.17 11.80
CA GLY A 996 -41.59 20.33 12.45
C GLY A 996 -40.95 21.32 11.50
N ARG A 997 -41.42 22.55 11.53
CA ARG A 997 -40.93 23.73 10.86
C ARG A 997 -39.43 23.72 10.63
N LEU A 998 -39.04 23.97 9.38
CA LEU A 998 -37.69 24.37 8.98
C LEU A 998 -37.25 25.54 9.88
N PRO A 999 -36.04 25.51 10.44
CA PRO A 999 -35.45 26.70 11.04
C PRO A 999 -35.00 27.70 9.97
#